data_79f90ff9b3d5ab895c3f973298505842
#
_entry.id   79f90ff9b3d5ab895c3f973298505842
#
_cell.length_a   1.000
_cell.length_b   1.000
_cell.length_c   1.000
_cell.angle_alpha   90.00
_cell.angle_beta   90.00
_cell.angle_gamma   90.00
#
_symmetry.space_group_name_H-M   'P 1'
#
loop_
_entity.id
_entity.type
_entity.pdbx_description
1 polymer ?
#
loop_
_entity_poly.entity_id
_entity_poly.type
_entity_poly.pdbx_seq_one_letter_code
_entity_poly.pdbx_strand_id
1 'polypeptide(L)'
;MVKITFPDGSVRSYEQGVTGLQIAESLSPALARDVVSCGINGETTELNRPINEDASINLYKFSDDEGKHTFWHTSAHLLAEALQELYPGIQFGFGPAVENGFFYDVMPANGQVISENDFPKIEAKMRELAKKNEPVVRREVSKADAIEEFKAMGQDYKVEHIDLDLEDGTITTYTQGSFTDLCRGPHLVSTGAIKAIKITSVAGAFWRGDAKREQMTRIYGITFPKKNMLDEYLLMLEEAKKRDHRKIGKEMELFMFSERVGKGLPIWLPKGTQLRLRLQELLRSLLKPYNYQEVITPGIGGKQLYVTSGHYAHYGKDAFQPIHTPEEDEEYMLKPMNCPHHCEIFARKPRSYKDLPLRIAEFGTVFRYEKSGELHGLTRVRTFTQDDAHIFVRPDQVKAEFENVIDIIQKVFAIFKFEDFEAQISLRDPKDTEKYIGSDEIWEESQNAIREACREKGLNAREEIGEAAFYGPKLDFMVKDAIGRKWQLGTIQVDYNLPQRFHLEYTAEDNSKQTPVMIHRAPFGSLERFTAVLIEHTAGHFPLWLTPDQVAILPISEKYNDYAEKLRKYFDRNNVRAYVDDRNEKIGRKIRDNELKRVPYMLVVGEKEAEDGLVSMRKQGGGEQATMTMEEFAQRVNAEVAEQLKVLED
;
A
#
# COMPACT_ATOMS: atom_id res chain seq x y z
N MET A 1 -28.10 5.77 -37.54
CA MET A 1 -28.26 6.22 -36.14
C MET A 1 -27.79 5.10 -35.23
N VAL A 2 -26.95 5.40 -34.26
CA VAL A 2 -26.50 4.47 -33.21
C VAL A 2 -27.10 4.90 -31.87
N LYS A 3 -27.43 3.93 -31.03
CA LYS A 3 -27.95 4.18 -29.66
C LYS A 3 -26.79 4.11 -28.66
N ILE A 4 -26.59 5.18 -27.93
CA ILE A 4 -25.56 5.27 -26.91
C ILE A 4 -26.23 5.24 -25.52
N THR A 5 -25.85 4.26 -24.72
CA THR A 5 -26.30 4.07 -23.34
C THR A 5 -25.28 4.69 -22.38
N PHE A 6 -25.74 5.60 -21.53
CA PHE A 6 -24.91 6.28 -20.52
C PHE A 6 -24.91 5.51 -19.19
N PRO A 7 -23.99 5.83 -18.26
CA PRO A 7 -23.89 5.15 -16.96
C PRO A 7 -25.14 5.24 -16.09
N ASP A 8 -25.96 6.30 -16.26
CA ASP A 8 -27.24 6.48 -15.57
C ASP A 8 -28.40 5.67 -16.18
N GLY A 9 -28.12 4.85 -17.20
CA GLY A 9 -29.09 4.06 -17.95
C GLY A 9 -29.87 4.83 -19.02
N SER A 10 -29.63 6.15 -19.18
CA SER A 10 -30.25 6.93 -20.25
C SER A 10 -29.70 6.54 -21.63
N VAL A 11 -30.55 6.60 -22.67
CA VAL A 11 -30.18 6.24 -24.03
C VAL A 11 -30.42 7.45 -24.94
N ARG A 12 -29.42 7.81 -25.73
CA ARG A 12 -29.53 8.84 -26.78
C ARG A 12 -29.12 8.29 -28.14
N SER A 13 -29.74 8.81 -29.19
CA SER A 13 -29.43 8.43 -30.58
C SER A 13 -28.53 9.47 -31.23
N TYR A 14 -27.47 9.00 -31.88
CA TYR A 14 -26.49 9.84 -32.61
C TYR A 14 -26.34 9.31 -34.06
N GLU A 15 -25.72 10.09 -34.89
CA GLU A 15 -25.33 9.63 -36.23
C GLU A 15 -24.24 8.55 -36.13
N GLN A 16 -24.24 7.60 -37.05
CA GLN A 16 -23.21 6.58 -37.14
C GLN A 16 -21.85 7.25 -37.41
N GLY A 17 -20.81 6.82 -36.70
CA GLY A 17 -19.49 7.44 -36.75
C GLY A 17 -19.31 8.58 -35.74
N VAL A 18 -20.28 8.82 -34.85
CA VAL A 18 -20.13 9.78 -33.74
C VAL A 18 -18.92 9.39 -32.88
N THR A 19 -18.22 10.39 -32.37
CA THR A 19 -17.07 10.18 -31.50
C THR A 19 -17.38 10.50 -30.03
N GLY A 20 -16.59 9.96 -29.10
CA GLY A 20 -16.73 10.28 -27.68
C GLY A 20 -16.62 11.79 -27.39
N LEU A 21 -15.77 12.50 -28.14
CA LEU A 21 -15.63 13.96 -28.03
C LEU A 21 -16.92 14.67 -28.45
N GLN A 22 -17.50 14.32 -29.60
CA GLN A 22 -18.77 14.91 -30.07
C GLN A 22 -19.93 14.62 -29.10
N ILE A 23 -19.96 13.43 -28.50
CA ILE A 23 -20.92 13.09 -27.46
C ILE A 23 -20.72 14.00 -26.26
N ALA A 24 -19.49 14.18 -25.77
CA ALA A 24 -19.17 15.06 -24.66
C ALA A 24 -19.58 16.53 -24.95
N GLU A 25 -19.30 17.02 -26.17
CA GLU A 25 -19.71 18.36 -26.64
C GLU A 25 -21.23 18.53 -26.65
N SER A 26 -21.97 17.50 -27.06
CA SER A 26 -23.44 17.51 -27.08
C SER A 26 -24.06 17.55 -25.66
N LEU A 27 -23.33 17.08 -24.67
CA LEU A 27 -23.75 17.10 -23.26
C LEU A 27 -23.42 18.43 -22.60
N SER A 28 -22.17 18.89 -22.73
CA SER A 28 -21.72 20.16 -22.16
C SER A 28 -20.34 20.55 -22.71
N PRO A 29 -20.16 21.83 -23.13
CA PRO A 29 -18.84 22.36 -23.52
C PRO A 29 -17.80 22.30 -22.37
N ALA A 30 -18.23 22.33 -21.12
CA ALA A 30 -17.35 22.19 -19.95
C ALA A 30 -16.84 20.74 -19.83
N LEU A 31 -17.75 19.77 -19.99
CA LEU A 31 -17.39 18.35 -19.97
C LEU A 31 -16.41 18.01 -21.09
N ALA A 32 -16.67 18.47 -22.32
CA ALA A 32 -15.81 18.23 -23.48
C ALA A 32 -14.35 18.72 -23.27
N ARG A 33 -14.15 19.78 -22.47
CA ARG A 33 -12.81 20.28 -22.12
C ARG A 33 -12.10 19.49 -21.05
N ASP A 34 -12.86 18.77 -20.20
CA ASP A 34 -12.30 18.05 -19.06
C ASP A 34 -12.09 16.56 -19.36
N VAL A 35 -12.81 15.98 -20.34
CA VAL A 35 -12.64 14.56 -20.70
C VAL A 35 -11.35 14.35 -21.49
N VAL A 36 -10.70 13.22 -21.23
CA VAL A 36 -9.40 12.85 -21.82
C VAL A 36 -9.45 11.53 -22.58
N SER A 37 -10.38 10.65 -22.26
CA SER A 37 -10.65 9.38 -22.93
C SER A 37 -12.10 8.96 -22.73
N CYS A 38 -12.53 7.86 -23.35
CA CYS A 38 -13.84 7.25 -23.11
C CYS A 38 -13.75 5.73 -23.05
N GLY A 39 -14.69 5.12 -22.36
CA GLY A 39 -14.92 3.67 -22.37
C GLY A 39 -16.07 3.36 -23.32
N ILE A 40 -15.85 2.46 -24.27
CA ILE A 40 -16.87 1.93 -25.16
C ILE A 40 -17.08 0.46 -24.87
N ASN A 41 -18.27 0.07 -24.44
CA ASN A 41 -18.58 -1.30 -24.01
C ASN A 41 -17.59 -1.86 -22.97
N GLY A 42 -17.08 -1.00 -22.08
CA GLY A 42 -16.11 -1.34 -21.03
C GLY A 42 -14.64 -1.30 -21.45
N GLU A 43 -14.33 -1.06 -22.73
CA GLU A 43 -12.95 -0.93 -23.22
C GLU A 43 -12.58 0.56 -23.36
N THR A 44 -11.47 0.96 -22.74
CA THR A 44 -10.98 2.36 -22.80
C THR A 44 -10.38 2.66 -24.16
N THR A 45 -10.83 3.76 -24.77
CA THR A 45 -10.41 4.18 -26.11
C THR A 45 -10.25 5.71 -26.23
N GLU A 46 -9.72 6.17 -27.36
CA GLU A 46 -9.56 7.59 -27.68
C GLU A 46 -10.90 8.29 -27.87
N LEU A 47 -10.99 9.55 -27.50
CA LEU A 47 -12.20 10.38 -27.68
C LEU A 47 -12.59 10.62 -29.15
N ASN A 48 -11.64 10.52 -30.08
CA ASN A 48 -11.86 10.76 -31.51
C ASN A 48 -12.17 9.48 -32.30
N ARG A 49 -12.31 8.32 -31.64
CA ARG A 49 -12.61 7.06 -32.30
C ARG A 49 -14.09 7.02 -32.71
N PRO A 50 -14.41 6.69 -33.98
CA PRO A 50 -15.80 6.65 -34.43
C PRO A 50 -16.55 5.43 -33.87
N ILE A 51 -17.78 5.66 -33.40
CA ILE A 51 -18.70 4.64 -32.89
C ILE A 51 -19.70 4.32 -33.99
N ASN A 52 -19.67 3.09 -34.49
CA ASN A 52 -20.44 2.67 -35.67
C ASN A 52 -21.64 1.77 -35.36
N GLU A 53 -21.80 1.34 -34.11
CA GLU A 53 -22.84 0.44 -33.62
C GLU A 53 -23.34 0.87 -32.25
N ASP A 54 -24.46 0.30 -31.82
CA ASP A 54 -25.03 0.56 -30.48
C ASP A 54 -24.03 0.20 -29.41
N ALA A 55 -23.80 1.10 -28.44
CA ALA A 55 -22.76 0.92 -27.43
C ALA A 55 -23.11 1.60 -26.11
N SER A 56 -22.50 1.13 -25.03
CA SER A 56 -22.40 1.88 -23.76
C SER A 56 -21.19 2.80 -23.79
N ILE A 57 -21.30 3.96 -23.16
CA ILE A 57 -20.21 4.93 -23.06
C ILE A 57 -19.96 5.39 -21.63
N ASN A 58 -18.69 5.46 -21.23
CA ASN A 58 -18.19 6.21 -20.09
C ASN A 58 -17.26 7.33 -20.58
N LEU A 59 -17.32 8.51 -19.97
CA LEU A 59 -16.43 9.64 -20.32
C LEU A 59 -15.48 9.87 -19.16
N TYR A 60 -14.19 9.63 -19.40
CA TYR A 60 -13.16 9.69 -18.36
C TYR A 60 -12.43 11.03 -18.34
N LYS A 61 -12.29 11.59 -17.13
CA LYS A 61 -11.50 12.79 -16.85
C LYS A 61 -10.12 12.40 -16.34
N PHE A 62 -9.23 13.37 -16.19
CA PHE A 62 -7.92 13.15 -15.57
C PHE A 62 -8.02 12.67 -14.09
N SER A 63 -9.14 12.91 -13.41
CA SER A 63 -9.39 12.37 -12.06
C SER A 63 -9.58 10.86 -12.03
N ASP A 64 -10.01 10.27 -13.13
CA ASP A 64 -10.33 8.86 -13.27
C ASP A 64 -9.08 8.08 -13.66
N ASP A 65 -8.93 6.83 -13.24
CA ASP A 65 -7.71 6.05 -13.44
C ASP A 65 -7.45 5.77 -14.93
N GLU A 66 -8.50 5.48 -15.70
CA GLU A 66 -8.44 5.32 -17.16
C GLU A 66 -8.03 6.61 -17.86
N GLY A 67 -8.52 7.74 -17.35
CA GLY A 67 -8.16 9.06 -17.84
C GLY A 67 -6.70 9.42 -17.55
N LYS A 68 -6.21 9.15 -16.34
CA LYS A 68 -4.78 9.31 -15.98
C LYS A 68 -3.89 8.44 -16.86
N HIS A 69 -4.26 7.16 -17.03
CA HIS A 69 -3.49 6.23 -17.84
C HIS A 69 -3.33 6.76 -19.29
N THR A 70 -4.43 7.16 -19.92
CA THR A 70 -4.42 7.74 -21.26
C THR A 70 -3.56 9.00 -21.34
N PHE A 71 -3.67 9.87 -20.35
CA PHE A 71 -2.94 11.13 -20.26
C PHE A 71 -1.43 10.88 -20.13
N TRP A 72 -1.02 10.01 -19.23
CA TRP A 72 0.39 9.69 -19.00
C TRP A 72 1.00 8.85 -20.11
N HIS A 73 0.21 8.01 -20.79
CA HIS A 73 0.68 7.28 -21.96
C HIS A 73 1.04 8.27 -23.10
N THR A 74 0.19 9.27 -23.34
CA THR A 74 0.54 10.34 -24.31
C THR A 74 1.73 11.17 -23.85
N SER A 75 1.88 11.38 -22.54
CA SER A 75 3.03 12.09 -21.97
C SER A 75 4.34 11.32 -22.13
N ALA A 76 4.31 9.99 -22.11
CA ALA A 76 5.46 9.14 -22.44
C ALA A 76 5.90 9.34 -23.90
N HIS A 77 4.95 9.41 -24.84
CA HIS A 77 5.26 9.72 -26.24
C HIS A 77 5.79 11.15 -26.42
N LEU A 78 5.26 12.13 -25.67
CA LEU A 78 5.78 13.49 -25.66
C LEU A 78 7.22 13.57 -25.13
N LEU A 79 7.57 12.76 -24.13
CA LEU A 79 8.95 12.61 -23.67
C LEU A 79 9.82 12.01 -24.77
N ALA A 80 9.37 10.96 -25.43
CA ALA A 80 10.11 10.33 -26.51
C ALA A 80 10.37 11.28 -27.69
N GLU A 81 9.35 12.05 -28.10
CA GLU A 81 9.51 13.09 -29.12
C GLU A 81 10.54 14.15 -28.72
N ALA A 82 10.50 14.64 -27.48
CA ALA A 82 11.48 15.57 -26.95
C ALA A 82 12.90 15.00 -26.96
N LEU A 83 13.05 13.73 -26.60
CA LEU A 83 14.34 13.04 -26.61
C LEU A 83 14.84 12.79 -28.03
N GLN A 84 13.98 12.46 -28.98
CA GLN A 84 14.33 12.31 -30.39
C GLN A 84 14.92 13.60 -30.97
N GLU A 85 14.31 14.77 -30.67
CA GLU A 85 14.83 16.06 -31.11
C GLU A 85 16.12 16.49 -30.40
N LEU A 86 16.29 16.13 -29.13
CA LEU A 86 17.46 16.52 -28.32
C LEU A 86 18.67 15.61 -28.50
N TYR A 87 18.45 14.34 -28.83
CA TYR A 87 19.47 13.28 -28.92
C TYR A 87 19.34 12.51 -30.24
N PRO A 88 19.82 13.08 -31.37
CA PRO A 88 19.74 12.40 -32.65
C PRO A 88 20.34 11.01 -32.66
N GLY A 89 19.61 10.03 -33.22
CA GLY A 89 20.01 8.64 -33.27
C GLY A 89 19.67 7.83 -32.00
N ILE A 90 18.93 8.41 -31.04
CA ILE A 90 18.42 7.68 -29.87
C ILE A 90 17.48 6.56 -30.32
N GLN A 91 17.56 5.40 -29.67
CA GLN A 91 16.66 4.28 -29.88
C GLN A 91 15.68 4.14 -28.71
N PHE A 92 14.47 3.68 -29.00
CA PHE A 92 13.36 3.60 -28.07
C PHE A 92 12.98 2.17 -27.73
N GLY A 93 12.85 1.88 -26.42
CA GLY A 93 12.29 0.65 -25.89
C GLY A 93 10.78 0.78 -25.63
N PHE A 94 10.38 0.71 -24.38
CA PHE A 94 8.99 0.79 -23.92
C PHE A 94 8.72 2.07 -23.13
N GLY A 95 7.52 2.62 -23.31
CA GLY A 95 7.07 3.86 -22.66
C GLY A 95 5.64 3.76 -22.09
N PRO A 96 5.37 2.91 -21.09
CA PRO A 96 4.05 2.79 -20.50
C PRO A 96 3.73 3.90 -19.51
N ALA A 97 2.44 4.17 -19.33
CA ALA A 97 1.94 4.79 -18.12
C ALA A 97 2.11 3.81 -16.93
N VAL A 98 2.36 4.36 -15.75
CA VAL A 98 2.47 3.63 -14.49
C VAL A 98 1.57 4.29 -13.44
N GLU A 99 1.42 3.69 -12.26
CA GLU A 99 0.52 4.15 -11.20
C GLU A 99 0.68 5.66 -10.87
N ASN A 100 1.91 6.18 -10.89
CA ASN A 100 2.20 7.59 -10.57
C ASN A 100 3.05 8.25 -11.65
N GLY A 101 2.52 8.35 -12.87
CA GLY A 101 3.19 8.97 -13.99
C GLY A 101 3.48 8.03 -15.15
N PHE A 102 4.65 8.14 -15.73
CA PHE A 102 5.10 7.34 -16.87
C PHE A 102 6.61 7.19 -16.86
N PHE A 103 7.13 6.27 -17.67
CA PHE A 103 8.55 6.24 -18.02
C PHE A 103 8.74 5.98 -19.50
N TYR A 104 9.96 6.17 -19.97
CA TYR A 104 10.40 5.67 -21.26
C TYR A 104 11.82 5.10 -21.17
N ASP A 105 12.01 3.93 -21.77
CA ASP A 105 13.30 3.26 -21.89
C ASP A 105 13.97 3.67 -23.19
N VAL A 106 15.17 4.20 -23.11
CA VAL A 106 15.90 4.71 -24.27
C VAL A 106 17.36 4.25 -24.27
N MET A 107 17.91 4.15 -25.47
CA MET A 107 19.33 3.90 -25.69
C MET A 107 19.92 5.09 -26.46
N PRO A 108 20.61 6.03 -25.78
CA PRO A 108 21.28 7.14 -26.44
C PRO A 108 22.38 6.66 -27.37
N ALA A 109 22.52 7.31 -28.53
CA ALA A 109 23.57 6.99 -29.50
C ALA A 109 24.95 7.50 -29.06
N ASN A 110 26.01 6.94 -29.62
CA ASN A 110 27.38 7.44 -29.50
C ASN A 110 27.92 7.61 -28.07
N GLY A 111 27.47 6.78 -27.12
CA GLY A 111 27.91 6.83 -25.73
C GLY A 111 27.45 8.07 -24.96
N GLN A 112 26.44 8.78 -25.46
CA GLN A 112 25.78 9.86 -24.73
C GLN A 112 25.10 9.31 -23.47
N VAL A 113 25.15 10.09 -22.37
CA VAL A 113 24.53 9.74 -21.11
C VAL A 113 23.48 10.80 -20.77
N ILE A 114 22.28 10.36 -20.46
CA ILE A 114 21.21 11.22 -19.96
C ILE A 114 21.22 11.13 -18.43
N SER A 115 21.32 12.27 -17.77
CA SER A 115 21.41 12.40 -16.31
C SER A 115 20.40 13.41 -15.78
N GLU A 116 20.34 13.55 -14.44
CA GLU A 116 19.46 14.56 -13.81
C GLU A 116 19.77 16.01 -14.26
N ASN A 117 21.00 16.29 -14.69
CA ASN A 117 21.39 17.60 -15.20
C ASN A 117 20.66 17.96 -16.50
N ASP A 118 20.16 16.96 -17.24
CA ASP A 118 19.45 17.15 -18.51
C ASP A 118 17.95 17.42 -18.31
N PHE A 119 17.40 17.17 -17.12
CA PHE A 119 15.97 17.32 -16.85
C PHE A 119 15.39 18.66 -17.23
N PRO A 120 16.01 19.82 -16.87
CA PRO A 120 15.46 21.12 -17.24
C PRO A 120 15.36 21.30 -18.77
N LYS A 121 16.33 20.78 -19.52
CA LYS A 121 16.36 20.86 -21.00
C LYS A 121 15.26 19.98 -21.61
N ILE A 122 15.09 18.75 -21.10
CA ILE A 122 14.05 17.81 -21.54
C ILE A 122 12.67 18.39 -21.24
N GLU A 123 12.43 18.87 -20.02
CA GLU A 123 11.16 19.50 -19.62
C GLU A 123 10.82 20.73 -20.46
N ALA A 124 11.83 21.57 -20.78
CA ALA A 124 11.64 22.73 -21.62
C ALA A 124 11.21 22.34 -23.04
N LYS A 125 11.84 21.29 -23.61
CA LYS A 125 11.49 20.75 -24.93
C LYS A 125 10.10 20.13 -24.94
N MET A 126 9.75 19.33 -23.93
CA MET A 126 8.39 18.78 -23.82
C MET A 126 7.33 19.89 -23.74
N ARG A 127 7.58 20.97 -22.97
CA ARG A 127 6.68 22.13 -22.91
C ARG A 127 6.54 22.86 -24.24
N GLU A 128 7.64 22.97 -25.02
CA GLU A 128 7.63 23.52 -26.36
C GLU A 128 6.74 22.71 -27.30
N LEU A 129 6.93 21.38 -27.33
CA LEU A 129 6.16 20.44 -28.14
C LEU A 129 4.68 20.43 -27.75
N ALA A 130 4.37 20.35 -26.47
CA ALA A 130 2.99 20.39 -25.98
C ALA A 130 2.24 21.66 -26.41
N LYS A 131 2.94 22.84 -26.49
CA LYS A 131 2.35 24.10 -26.96
C LYS A 131 1.98 24.08 -28.43
N LYS A 132 2.64 23.24 -29.24
CA LYS A 132 2.29 23.09 -30.67
C LYS A 132 0.92 22.46 -30.84
N ASN A 133 0.43 21.76 -29.80
CA ASN A 133 -0.88 21.07 -29.76
C ASN A 133 -1.07 20.12 -30.94
N GLU A 134 -0.04 19.34 -31.23
CA GLU A 134 -0.05 18.36 -32.32
C GLU A 134 -1.11 17.27 -32.09
N PRO A 135 -1.89 16.91 -33.12
CA PRO A 135 -2.84 15.83 -33.07
C PRO A 135 -2.10 14.48 -32.87
N VAL A 136 -2.70 13.58 -32.10
CA VAL A 136 -2.22 12.20 -31.98
C VAL A 136 -3.01 11.34 -32.96
N VAL A 137 -2.34 10.84 -33.98
CA VAL A 137 -2.94 10.13 -35.11
C VAL A 137 -2.65 8.64 -35.01
N ARG A 138 -3.70 7.84 -34.86
CA ARG A 138 -3.65 6.37 -34.90
C ARG A 138 -3.67 5.88 -36.33
N ARG A 139 -2.81 4.90 -36.63
CA ARG A 139 -2.80 4.16 -37.90
C ARG A 139 -2.79 2.65 -37.65
N GLU A 140 -3.42 1.93 -38.52
CA GLU A 140 -3.34 0.48 -38.58
C GLU A 140 -2.43 0.09 -39.74
N VAL A 141 -1.43 -0.73 -39.46
CA VAL A 141 -0.44 -1.16 -40.45
C VAL A 141 -0.24 -2.67 -40.36
N SER A 142 0.22 -3.30 -41.44
CA SER A 142 0.61 -4.71 -41.39
C SER A 142 1.91 -4.88 -40.60
N LYS A 143 2.18 -6.10 -40.09
CA LYS A 143 3.46 -6.41 -39.41
C LYS A 143 4.66 -6.12 -40.32
N ALA A 144 4.57 -6.45 -41.61
CA ALA A 144 5.64 -6.22 -42.58
C ALA A 144 5.91 -4.72 -42.79
N ASP A 145 4.85 -3.91 -42.96
CA ASP A 145 4.97 -2.45 -43.12
C ASP A 145 5.52 -1.80 -41.85
N ALA A 146 5.10 -2.26 -40.67
CA ALA A 146 5.63 -1.76 -39.40
C ALA A 146 7.13 -2.06 -39.27
N ILE A 147 7.59 -3.26 -39.60
CA ILE A 147 9.01 -3.62 -39.57
C ILE A 147 9.80 -2.72 -40.55
N GLU A 148 9.30 -2.49 -41.76
CA GLU A 148 9.95 -1.64 -42.74
C GLU A 148 10.04 -0.17 -42.26
N GLU A 149 8.94 0.37 -41.70
CA GLU A 149 8.87 1.74 -41.16
C GLU A 149 9.86 1.93 -40.01
N PHE A 150 9.89 1.06 -39.00
CA PHE A 150 10.80 1.17 -37.86
C PHE A 150 12.26 0.87 -38.22
N LYS A 151 12.54 0.03 -39.21
CA LYS A 151 13.89 -0.13 -39.78
C LYS A 151 14.38 1.15 -40.45
N ALA A 152 13.52 1.80 -41.24
CA ALA A 152 13.87 3.06 -41.88
C ALA A 152 14.13 4.18 -40.88
N MET A 153 13.50 4.15 -39.71
CA MET A 153 13.72 5.06 -38.58
C MET A 153 14.97 4.70 -37.75
N GLY A 154 15.63 3.57 -37.97
CA GLY A 154 16.77 3.08 -37.16
C GLY A 154 16.39 2.61 -35.75
N GLN A 155 15.14 2.12 -35.58
CA GLN A 155 14.60 1.70 -34.27
C GLN A 155 14.67 0.19 -34.09
N ASP A 156 15.86 -0.34 -33.91
CA ASP A 156 16.14 -1.78 -33.87
C ASP A 156 15.39 -2.52 -32.74
N TYR A 157 15.25 -1.91 -31.56
CA TYR A 157 14.48 -2.49 -30.45
C TYR A 157 12.98 -2.61 -30.75
N LYS A 158 12.40 -1.66 -31.50
CA LYS A 158 11.02 -1.75 -31.96
C LYS A 158 10.86 -2.85 -32.99
N VAL A 159 11.81 -2.96 -33.92
CA VAL A 159 11.83 -4.05 -34.93
C VAL A 159 11.91 -5.41 -34.24
N GLU A 160 12.81 -5.58 -33.26
CA GLU A 160 12.93 -6.83 -32.50
C GLU A 160 11.61 -7.17 -31.79
N HIS A 161 10.97 -6.17 -31.16
CA HIS A 161 9.71 -6.37 -30.46
C HIS A 161 8.58 -6.78 -31.41
N ILE A 162 8.47 -6.14 -32.58
CA ILE A 162 7.48 -6.51 -33.59
C ILE A 162 7.70 -7.94 -34.09
N ASP A 163 8.95 -8.30 -34.36
CA ASP A 163 9.29 -9.60 -34.94
C ASP A 163 9.01 -10.76 -33.95
N LEU A 164 9.45 -10.60 -32.69
CA LEU A 164 9.43 -11.67 -31.71
C LEU A 164 8.12 -11.79 -30.92
N ASP A 165 7.43 -10.68 -30.64
CA ASP A 165 6.34 -10.66 -29.68
C ASP A 165 4.95 -10.41 -30.29
N LEU A 166 4.89 -9.94 -31.52
CA LEU A 166 3.61 -9.67 -32.19
C LEU A 166 3.30 -10.72 -33.23
N GLU A 167 2.06 -11.19 -33.22
CA GLU A 167 1.55 -12.12 -34.25
C GLU A 167 1.34 -11.40 -35.57
N ASP A 168 1.25 -12.17 -36.66
CA ASP A 168 0.85 -11.64 -37.96
C ASP A 168 -0.58 -11.10 -37.89
N GLY A 169 -0.76 -9.86 -38.33
CA GLY A 169 -2.05 -9.20 -38.27
C GLY A 169 -1.92 -7.69 -38.32
N THR A 170 -2.95 -7.00 -37.85
CA THR A 170 -2.99 -5.54 -37.78
C THR A 170 -2.29 -5.04 -36.52
N ILE A 171 -1.28 -4.20 -36.73
CA ILE A 171 -0.52 -3.52 -35.70
C ILE A 171 -0.93 -2.05 -35.68
N THR A 172 -0.92 -1.43 -34.48
CA THR A 172 -1.24 -0.02 -34.35
C THR A 172 0.01 0.83 -34.09
N THR A 173 0.11 1.93 -34.82
CA THR A 173 1.11 2.98 -34.60
C THR A 173 0.42 4.29 -34.31
N TYR A 174 1.08 5.14 -33.51
CA TYR A 174 0.59 6.47 -33.17
C TYR A 174 1.65 7.49 -33.48
N THR A 175 1.25 8.54 -34.24
CA THR A 175 2.13 9.63 -34.66
C THR A 175 1.68 10.93 -34.00
N GLN A 176 2.60 11.66 -33.42
CA GLN A 176 2.44 13.04 -32.97
C GLN A 176 3.66 13.87 -33.38
N GLY A 177 3.45 15.03 -33.96
CA GLY A 177 4.55 15.84 -34.47
C GLY A 177 5.53 15.05 -35.35
N SER A 178 6.78 14.99 -34.94
CA SER A 178 7.84 14.24 -35.61
C SER A 178 8.06 12.80 -35.10
N PHE A 179 7.32 12.38 -34.12
CA PHE A 179 7.50 11.07 -33.45
C PHE A 179 6.39 10.10 -33.80
N THR A 180 6.80 8.89 -34.18
CA THR A 180 5.89 7.74 -34.37
C THR A 180 6.31 6.58 -33.47
N ASP A 181 5.36 6.01 -32.73
CA ASP A 181 5.58 4.86 -31.88
C ASP A 181 4.66 3.70 -32.19
N LEU A 182 5.13 2.51 -31.83
CA LEU A 182 4.39 1.27 -31.81
C LEU A 182 3.69 1.14 -30.46
N CYS A 183 2.37 1.24 -30.42
CA CYS A 183 1.62 1.01 -29.19
C CYS A 183 0.15 0.66 -29.45
N ARG A 184 -0.56 0.20 -28.41
CA ARG A 184 -1.98 -0.13 -28.49
C ARG A 184 -2.93 1.01 -28.15
N GLY A 185 -2.40 2.12 -27.64
CA GLY A 185 -3.20 3.22 -27.09
C GLY A 185 -3.81 2.90 -25.72
N PRO A 186 -4.86 3.59 -25.26
CA PRO A 186 -5.35 4.81 -25.87
C PRO A 186 -4.47 6.05 -25.62
N HIS A 187 -4.71 7.10 -26.41
CA HIS A 187 -4.02 8.39 -26.32
C HIS A 187 -4.99 9.57 -26.25
N LEU A 188 -4.49 10.74 -25.82
CA LEU A 188 -5.18 12.01 -25.95
C LEU A 188 -5.40 12.36 -27.44
N VAL A 189 -6.41 13.17 -27.70
CA VAL A 189 -6.67 13.68 -29.08
C VAL A 189 -5.49 14.53 -29.58
N SER A 190 -4.85 15.27 -28.67
CA SER A 190 -3.67 16.10 -29.00
C SER A 190 -2.79 16.33 -27.77
N THR A 191 -1.55 16.78 -28.00
CA THR A 191 -0.55 17.03 -26.95
C THR A 191 -0.84 18.25 -26.08
N GLY A 192 -1.71 19.16 -26.52
CA GLY A 192 -1.97 20.46 -25.90
C GLY A 192 -2.66 20.41 -24.52
N ALA A 193 -3.23 19.26 -24.14
CA ALA A 193 -3.76 19.05 -22.80
C ALA A 193 -2.65 18.95 -21.72
N ILE A 194 -1.41 18.59 -22.12
CA ILE A 194 -0.27 18.40 -21.22
C ILE A 194 0.40 19.74 -20.93
N LYS A 195 0.08 20.36 -19.78
CA LYS A 195 0.53 21.73 -19.45
C LYS A 195 1.61 21.80 -18.39
N ALA A 196 1.60 20.87 -17.45
CA ALA A 196 2.55 20.85 -16.34
C ALA A 196 3.38 19.55 -16.40
N ILE A 197 4.69 19.68 -16.46
CA ILE A 197 5.63 18.59 -16.78
C ILE A 197 6.77 18.59 -15.77
N LYS A 198 7.07 17.42 -15.23
CA LYS A 198 8.22 17.19 -14.36
C LYS A 198 8.88 15.85 -14.69
N ILE A 199 10.17 15.86 -15.00
CA ILE A 199 10.99 14.65 -15.01
C ILE A 199 11.46 14.38 -13.59
N THR A 200 11.24 13.16 -13.10
CA THR A 200 11.39 12.85 -11.68
C THR A 200 12.67 12.09 -11.35
N SER A 201 13.09 11.18 -12.23
CA SER A 201 14.30 10.39 -12.00
C SER A 201 14.80 9.71 -13.28
N VAL A 202 16.03 9.22 -13.21
CA VAL A 202 16.65 8.38 -14.22
C VAL A 202 17.22 7.13 -13.56
N ALA A 203 17.07 5.97 -14.22
CA ALA A 203 17.56 4.68 -13.72
C ALA A 203 18.05 3.81 -14.89
N GLY A 204 18.90 2.81 -14.59
CA GLY A 204 19.22 1.77 -15.55
C GLY A 204 18.11 0.70 -15.59
N ALA A 205 17.78 0.22 -16.79
CA ALA A 205 16.87 -0.90 -17.00
C ALA A 205 17.43 -1.82 -18.08
N PHE A 206 17.37 -3.13 -17.86
CA PHE A 206 17.81 -4.06 -18.90
C PHE A 206 16.73 -4.25 -19.95
N TRP A 207 17.12 -4.32 -21.22
CA TRP A 207 16.18 -4.59 -22.31
C TRP A 207 15.40 -5.88 -22.04
N ARG A 208 14.08 -5.82 -22.13
CA ARG A 208 13.13 -6.91 -21.84
C ARG A 208 13.26 -7.50 -20.42
N GLY A 209 13.90 -6.79 -19.48
CA GLY A 209 14.12 -7.26 -18.11
C GLY A 209 15.22 -8.33 -17.98
N ASP A 210 15.96 -8.65 -19.05
CA ASP A 210 17.01 -9.64 -19.04
C ASP A 210 18.37 -8.99 -18.70
N ALA A 211 18.93 -9.31 -17.53
CA ALA A 211 20.22 -8.81 -17.06
C ALA A 211 21.43 -9.17 -17.96
N LYS A 212 21.25 -10.06 -18.95
CA LYS A 212 22.26 -10.40 -19.95
C LYS A 212 22.20 -9.52 -21.20
N ARG A 213 21.14 -8.72 -21.34
CA ARG A 213 20.92 -7.79 -22.45
C ARG A 213 21.45 -6.41 -22.13
N GLU A 214 21.38 -5.53 -23.10
CA GLU A 214 21.85 -4.14 -23.03
C GLU A 214 21.13 -3.38 -21.91
N GLN A 215 21.88 -2.57 -21.18
CA GLN A 215 21.34 -1.66 -20.18
C GLN A 215 20.87 -0.36 -20.83
N MET A 216 19.57 -0.15 -20.84
CA MET A 216 18.92 1.08 -21.30
C MET A 216 18.86 2.12 -20.19
N THR A 217 18.62 3.35 -20.55
CA THR A 217 18.31 4.45 -19.62
C THR A 217 16.79 4.58 -19.52
N ARG A 218 16.24 4.40 -18.33
CA ARG A 218 14.83 4.60 -18.01
C ARG A 218 14.62 5.97 -17.41
N ILE A 219 13.81 6.81 -18.07
CA ILE A 219 13.52 8.18 -17.64
C ILE A 219 12.07 8.24 -17.14
N TYR A 220 11.89 8.59 -15.88
CA TYR A 220 10.57 8.74 -15.26
C TYR A 220 10.10 10.19 -15.33
N GLY A 221 8.80 10.36 -15.55
CA GLY A 221 8.16 11.66 -15.55
C GLY A 221 6.73 11.61 -15.03
N ILE A 222 6.22 12.78 -14.70
CA ILE A 222 4.82 12.99 -14.36
C ILE A 222 4.32 14.27 -14.98
N THR A 223 3.06 14.27 -15.41
CA THR A 223 2.43 15.43 -16.05
C THR A 223 1.01 15.64 -15.55
N PHE A 224 0.56 16.87 -15.64
CA PHE A 224 -0.79 17.27 -15.22
C PHE A 224 -1.41 18.25 -16.22
N PRO A 225 -2.76 18.30 -16.30
CA PRO A 225 -3.46 19.28 -17.13
C PRO A 225 -3.35 20.73 -16.61
N LYS A 226 -2.97 20.91 -15.32
CA LYS A 226 -2.85 22.24 -14.70
C LYS A 226 -1.59 22.31 -13.83
N LYS A 227 -0.98 23.50 -13.77
CA LYS A 227 0.24 23.72 -12.98
C LYS A 227 0.04 23.53 -11.49
N ASN A 228 -1.08 24.00 -10.93
CA ASN A 228 -1.38 23.84 -9.50
C ASN A 228 -1.41 22.37 -9.07
N MET A 229 -1.91 21.46 -9.93
CA MET A 229 -1.92 20.01 -9.63
C MET A 229 -0.51 19.45 -9.53
N LEU A 230 0.41 19.92 -10.40
CA LEU A 230 1.83 19.53 -10.29
C LEU A 230 2.47 20.11 -9.01
N ASP A 231 2.20 21.37 -8.70
CA ASP A 231 2.75 22.03 -7.50
C ASP A 231 2.27 21.31 -6.22
N GLU A 232 0.99 20.96 -6.14
CA GLU A 232 0.40 20.15 -5.04
C GLU A 232 1.05 18.77 -4.95
N TYR A 233 1.25 18.10 -6.08
CA TYR A 233 1.92 16.79 -6.11
C TYR A 233 3.38 16.86 -5.64
N LEU A 234 4.13 17.88 -6.06
CA LEU A 234 5.51 18.06 -5.63
C LEU A 234 5.60 18.38 -4.14
N LEU A 235 4.68 19.20 -3.61
CA LEU A 235 4.57 19.46 -2.18
C LEU A 235 4.28 18.17 -1.40
N MET A 236 3.33 17.37 -1.89
CA MET A 236 3.03 16.06 -1.31
C MET A 236 4.27 15.15 -1.26
N LEU A 237 5.07 15.11 -2.34
CA LEU A 237 6.31 14.32 -2.38
C LEU A 237 7.37 14.83 -1.38
N GLU A 238 7.49 16.14 -1.21
CA GLU A 238 8.38 16.72 -0.21
C GLU A 238 7.94 16.36 1.22
N GLU A 239 6.65 16.46 1.50
CA GLU A 239 6.09 16.05 2.78
C GLU A 239 6.27 14.55 3.01
N ALA A 240 6.10 13.71 1.98
CA ALA A 240 6.37 12.28 2.05
C ALA A 240 7.82 11.98 2.46
N LYS A 241 8.79 12.69 1.87
CA LYS A 241 10.22 12.54 2.23
C LYS A 241 10.51 12.95 3.68
N LYS A 242 9.86 14.01 4.19
CA LYS A 242 10.00 14.45 5.58
C LYS A 242 9.44 13.43 6.56
N ARG A 243 8.36 12.71 6.16
CA ARG A 243 7.64 11.73 6.97
C ARG A 243 8.15 10.29 6.82
N ASP A 244 9.15 10.06 5.97
CA ASP A 244 9.71 8.72 5.71
C ASP A 244 10.04 8.00 7.02
N HIS A 245 9.37 6.85 7.24
CA HIS A 245 9.51 6.06 8.48
C HIS A 245 10.95 5.59 8.73
N ARG A 246 11.76 5.41 7.69
CA ARG A 246 13.18 5.01 7.82
C ARG A 246 14.01 6.12 8.43
N LYS A 247 13.74 7.38 8.05
CA LYS A 247 14.40 8.56 8.61
C LYS A 247 13.93 8.80 10.05
N ILE A 248 12.62 8.89 10.25
CA ILE A 248 12.03 9.14 11.56
C ILE A 248 12.34 8.01 12.53
N GLY A 249 12.23 6.75 12.10
CA GLY A 249 12.55 5.59 12.92
C GLY A 249 14.01 5.56 13.40
N LYS A 250 14.95 6.03 12.56
CA LYS A 250 16.35 6.22 12.94
C LYS A 250 16.53 7.38 13.95
N GLU A 251 15.89 8.54 13.70
CA GLU A 251 15.94 9.71 14.59
C GLU A 251 15.38 9.39 15.99
N MET A 252 14.29 8.61 16.04
CA MET A 252 13.61 8.19 17.27
C MET A 252 14.19 6.91 17.89
N GLU A 253 15.18 6.27 17.24
CA GLU A 253 15.80 5.02 17.70
C GLU A 253 14.78 3.87 17.87
N LEU A 254 13.87 3.70 16.89
CA LEU A 254 12.81 2.70 16.96
C LEU A 254 13.26 1.33 16.42
N PHE A 255 13.97 1.30 15.31
CA PHE A 255 14.46 0.09 14.66
C PHE A 255 15.71 0.34 13.83
N MET A 256 16.36 -0.74 13.43
CA MET A 256 17.50 -0.70 12.52
C MET A 256 17.52 -1.93 11.60
N PHE A 257 18.28 -1.82 10.52
CA PHE A 257 18.68 -2.94 9.68
C PHE A 257 20.19 -3.11 9.74
N SER A 258 20.64 -4.36 9.70
CA SER A 258 22.07 -4.70 9.69
C SER A 258 22.36 -5.65 8.54
N GLU A 259 23.40 -5.35 7.74
CA GLU A 259 23.84 -6.25 6.67
C GLU A 259 24.29 -7.61 7.20
N ARG A 260 24.84 -7.66 8.41
CA ARG A 260 25.28 -8.90 9.08
C ARG A 260 24.10 -9.78 9.47
N VAL A 261 22.96 -9.19 9.83
CA VAL A 261 21.73 -9.94 10.16
C VAL A 261 21.03 -10.38 8.88
N GLY A 262 21.03 -9.53 7.86
CA GLY A 262 20.46 -9.82 6.55
C GLY A 262 19.46 -8.77 6.06
N LYS A 263 19.28 -8.72 4.76
CA LYS A 263 18.36 -7.77 4.11
C LYS A 263 16.91 -8.13 4.41
N GLY A 264 16.11 -7.13 4.76
CA GLY A 264 14.69 -7.31 5.05
C GLY A 264 14.39 -7.94 6.41
N LEU A 265 15.37 -7.97 7.32
CA LEU A 265 15.24 -8.49 8.69
C LEU A 265 15.36 -7.31 9.67
N PRO A 266 14.26 -6.68 10.10
CA PRO A 266 14.29 -5.54 11.01
C PRO A 266 14.69 -5.95 12.43
N ILE A 267 15.50 -5.13 13.08
CA ILE A 267 15.83 -5.23 14.49
C ILE A 267 15.08 -4.13 15.22
N TRP A 268 14.19 -4.50 16.13
CA TRP A 268 13.50 -3.55 16.99
C TRP A 268 14.41 -3.10 18.13
N LEU A 269 14.62 -1.80 18.25
CA LEU A 269 15.37 -1.20 19.35
C LEU A 269 14.46 -1.04 20.59
N PRO A 270 14.99 -0.71 21.78
CA PRO A 270 14.20 -0.66 23.02
C PRO A 270 12.92 0.17 22.90
N LYS A 271 12.99 1.37 22.30
CA LYS A 271 11.82 2.25 22.12
C LYS A 271 10.81 1.67 21.12
N GLY A 272 11.28 1.12 20.00
CA GLY A 272 10.43 0.44 19.04
C GLY A 272 9.78 -0.81 19.60
N THR A 273 10.49 -1.55 20.45
CA THR A 273 9.94 -2.71 21.17
C THR A 273 8.80 -2.27 22.10
N GLN A 274 8.98 -1.18 22.85
CA GLN A 274 7.90 -0.66 23.70
C GLN A 274 6.68 -0.22 22.89
N LEU A 275 6.87 0.49 21.77
CA LEU A 275 5.80 0.88 20.86
C LEU A 275 5.03 -0.36 20.39
N ARG A 276 5.75 -1.38 19.92
CA ARG A 276 5.18 -2.65 19.46
C ARG A 276 4.38 -3.36 20.55
N LEU A 277 4.91 -3.45 21.76
CA LEU A 277 4.21 -4.10 22.90
C LEU A 277 2.91 -3.37 23.24
N ARG A 278 2.87 -2.04 23.16
CA ARG A 278 1.65 -1.25 23.38
C ARG A 278 0.60 -1.45 22.30
N LEU A 279 1.02 -1.58 21.05
CA LEU A 279 0.10 -1.95 19.96
C LEU A 279 -0.53 -3.32 20.21
N GLN A 280 0.27 -4.27 20.68
CA GLN A 280 -0.22 -5.61 21.04
C GLN A 280 -1.19 -5.56 22.24
N GLU A 281 -0.87 -4.77 23.27
CA GLU A 281 -1.73 -4.61 24.45
C GLU A 281 -3.06 -3.93 24.11
N LEU A 282 -3.04 -2.91 23.26
CA LEU A 282 -4.25 -2.28 22.73
C LEU A 282 -5.15 -3.33 22.06
N LEU A 283 -4.59 -4.13 21.15
CA LEU A 283 -5.40 -5.14 20.46
C LEU A 283 -5.92 -6.21 21.41
N ARG A 284 -5.11 -6.68 22.38
CA ARG A 284 -5.61 -7.59 23.42
C ARG A 284 -6.80 -7.01 24.18
N SER A 285 -6.76 -5.73 24.50
CA SER A 285 -7.86 -5.03 25.18
C SER A 285 -9.11 -5.00 24.32
N LEU A 286 -8.98 -4.70 23.01
CA LEU A 286 -10.08 -4.71 22.04
C LEU A 286 -10.68 -6.12 21.85
N LEU A 287 -9.87 -7.17 21.92
CA LEU A 287 -10.27 -8.55 21.69
C LEU A 287 -10.91 -9.22 22.92
N LYS A 288 -10.68 -8.67 24.13
CA LYS A 288 -11.14 -9.27 25.39
C LYS A 288 -12.65 -9.49 25.44
N PRO A 289 -13.54 -8.56 25.00
CA PRO A 289 -14.98 -8.76 24.99
C PRO A 289 -15.45 -9.91 24.09
N TYR A 290 -14.66 -10.26 23.09
CA TYR A 290 -14.98 -11.30 22.10
C TYR A 290 -14.43 -12.70 22.46
N ASN A 291 -13.83 -12.88 23.64
CA ASN A 291 -13.30 -14.16 24.12
C ASN A 291 -12.29 -14.82 23.17
N TYR A 292 -11.37 -14.06 22.59
CA TYR A 292 -10.26 -14.64 21.84
C TYR A 292 -9.29 -15.37 22.77
N GLN A 293 -8.84 -16.56 22.33
CA GLN A 293 -7.83 -17.35 23.01
C GLN A 293 -6.47 -17.12 22.37
N GLU A 294 -5.55 -16.51 23.10
CA GLU A 294 -4.20 -16.26 22.59
C GLU A 294 -3.36 -17.53 22.65
N VAL A 295 -2.65 -17.82 21.56
CA VAL A 295 -1.73 -18.95 21.43
C VAL A 295 -0.37 -18.47 20.96
N ILE A 296 0.64 -19.33 21.04
CA ILE A 296 1.98 -19.12 20.50
C ILE A 296 2.35 -20.37 19.72
N THR A 297 2.64 -20.23 18.44
CA THR A 297 3.05 -21.33 17.57
C THR A 297 4.50 -21.18 17.14
N PRO A 298 5.23 -22.29 16.86
CA PRO A 298 6.62 -22.22 16.46
C PRO A 298 6.81 -21.50 15.12
N GLY A 299 7.96 -20.86 14.93
CA GLY A 299 8.34 -20.15 13.69
C GLY A 299 8.72 -21.08 12.53
N ILE A 300 8.83 -22.39 12.78
CA ILE A 300 9.10 -23.42 11.79
C ILE A 300 8.05 -24.53 11.91
N GLY A 301 7.81 -25.27 10.84
CA GLY A 301 6.93 -26.43 10.84
C GLY A 301 7.39 -27.49 9.84
N GLY A 302 6.97 -28.72 10.01
CA GLY A 302 7.24 -29.78 9.05
C GLY A 302 6.68 -29.41 7.65
N LYS A 303 7.45 -29.66 6.60
CA LYS A 303 7.05 -29.33 5.21
C LYS A 303 5.67 -29.89 4.87
N GLN A 304 5.32 -31.09 5.34
CA GLN A 304 4.05 -31.72 5.07
C GLN A 304 2.84 -30.89 5.53
N LEU A 305 2.97 -30.13 6.62
CA LEU A 305 1.93 -29.22 7.09
C LEU A 305 1.56 -28.17 6.02
N TYR A 306 2.58 -27.64 5.31
CA TYR A 306 2.40 -26.62 4.27
C TYR A 306 2.03 -27.24 2.93
N VAL A 307 2.34 -28.50 2.68
CA VAL A 307 1.82 -29.28 1.54
C VAL A 307 0.32 -29.53 1.72
N THR A 308 -0.08 -29.97 2.92
CA THR A 308 -1.50 -30.22 3.25
C THR A 308 -2.33 -28.95 3.09
N SER A 309 -1.85 -27.83 3.59
CA SER A 309 -2.56 -26.53 3.49
C SER A 309 -2.54 -25.91 2.08
N GLY A 310 -1.70 -26.40 1.17
CA GLY A 310 -1.54 -25.84 -0.18
C GLY A 310 -0.53 -24.69 -0.28
N HIS A 311 -0.04 -24.17 0.86
CA HIS A 311 0.90 -23.04 0.85
C HIS A 311 2.21 -23.35 0.14
N TYR A 312 2.70 -24.60 0.23
CA TYR A 312 3.93 -25.00 -0.44
C TYR A 312 3.85 -24.85 -1.96
N ALA A 313 2.72 -25.25 -2.56
CA ALA A 313 2.51 -25.15 -4.01
C ALA A 313 2.33 -23.69 -4.49
N HIS A 314 1.56 -22.91 -3.75
CA HIS A 314 1.19 -21.54 -4.18
C HIS A 314 2.22 -20.48 -3.81
N TYR A 315 2.97 -20.65 -2.72
CA TYR A 315 4.02 -19.71 -2.28
C TYR A 315 5.44 -20.12 -2.65
N GLY A 316 5.63 -21.19 -3.43
CA GLY A 316 6.93 -21.82 -3.67
C GLY A 316 8.07 -20.88 -4.12
N LYS A 317 7.75 -19.79 -4.83
CA LYS A 317 8.75 -18.79 -5.26
C LYS A 317 9.00 -17.72 -4.18
N ASP A 318 8.02 -17.46 -3.32
CA ASP A 318 8.05 -16.43 -2.27
C ASP A 318 8.21 -17.03 -0.87
N ALA A 319 8.47 -18.33 -0.76
CA ALA A 319 8.85 -19.01 0.46
C ALA A 319 10.37 -19.21 0.54
N PHE A 320 10.90 -19.21 1.76
CA PHE A 320 12.24 -19.74 1.98
C PHE A 320 12.27 -21.22 1.63
N GLN A 321 13.37 -21.68 1.03
CA GLN A 321 13.54 -23.08 0.69
C GLN A 321 13.48 -23.98 1.95
N PRO A 322 13.01 -25.22 1.84
CA PRO A 322 12.98 -26.15 2.96
C PRO A 322 14.37 -26.30 3.62
N ILE A 323 14.35 -26.41 4.92
CA ILE A 323 15.52 -26.68 5.76
C ILE A 323 15.65 -28.20 5.87
N HIS A 324 16.74 -28.74 5.38
CA HIS A 324 17.09 -30.15 5.53
C HIS A 324 17.80 -30.38 6.85
N THR A 325 17.40 -31.40 7.58
CA THR A 325 18.06 -31.84 8.80
C THR A 325 19.07 -32.94 8.51
N PRO A 326 19.91 -33.35 9.50
CA PRO A 326 20.78 -34.52 9.33
C PRO A 326 20.04 -35.86 9.15
N GLU A 327 18.75 -35.89 9.46
CA GLU A 327 17.87 -37.07 9.27
C GLU A 327 17.37 -37.11 7.82
N GLU A 328 17.54 -38.26 7.16
CA GLU A 328 16.96 -38.46 5.83
C GLU A 328 15.43 -38.41 5.95
N ASP A 329 14.75 -37.74 5.00
CA ASP A 329 13.29 -37.56 4.94
C ASP A 329 12.70 -36.53 5.95
N GLU A 330 13.48 -35.82 6.74
CA GLU A 330 13.00 -34.77 7.62
C GLU A 330 13.26 -33.35 7.03
N GLU A 331 12.20 -32.66 6.62
CA GLU A 331 12.27 -31.31 6.09
C GLU A 331 11.37 -30.36 6.89
N TYR A 332 11.90 -29.21 7.25
CA TYR A 332 11.18 -28.13 7.87
C TYR A 332 11.11 -26.91 6.95
N MET A 333 10.13 -26.05 7.18
CA MET A 333 10.01 -24.75 6.51
C MET A 333 9.89 -23.64 7.56
N LEU A 334 10.42 -22.47 7.23
CA LEU A 334 10.06 -21.24 7.93
C LEU A 334 8.57 -20.97 7.66
N LYS A 335 7.84 -20.66 8.70
CA LYS A 335 6.38 -20.48 8.70
C LYS A 335 5.99 -19.30 7.79
N PRO A 336 5.33 -19.52 6.63
CA PRO A 336 4.90 -18.43 5.75
C PRO A 336 3.58 -17.80 6.19
N MET A 337 2.75 -18.55 6.93
CA MET A 337 1.44 -18.17 7.48
C MET A 337 1.14 -18.96 8.74
N ASN A 338 0.22 -18.43 9.60
CA ASN A 338 -0.14 -19.04 10.89
C ASN A 338 -1.28 -20.06 10.77
N CYS A 339 -2.13 -19.95 9.76
CA CYS A 339 -3.36 -20.74 9.61
C CYS A 339 -3.17 -22.26 9.73
N PRO A 340 -2.12 -22.91 9.16
CA PRO A 340 -1.96 -24.35 9.29
C PRO A 340 -1.78 -24.80 10.74
N HIS A 341 -1.05 -24.02 11.54
CA HIS A 341 -0.86 -24.33 12.97
C HIS A 341 -2.16 -24.19 13.76
N HIS A 342 -3.01 -23.20 13.43
CA HIS A 342 -4.31 -23.05 14.08
C HIS A 342 -5.29 -24.16 13.71
N CYS A 343 -5.20 -24.72 12.49
CA CYS A 343 -5.94 -25.94 12.13
C CYS A 343 -5.56 -27.13 13.02
N GLU A 344 -4.27 -27.33 13.28
CA GLU A 344 -3.78 -28.37 14.20
C GLU A 344 -4.29 -28.14 15.64
N ILE A 345 -4.35 -26.88 16.11
CA ILE A 345 -4.92 -26.55 17.43
C ILE A 345 -6.41 -26.89 17.48
N PHE A 346 -7.17 -26.64 16.41
CA PHE A 346 -8.56 -27.04 16.34
C PHE A 346 -8.71 -28.56 16.40
N ALA A 347 -7.93 -29.29 15.62
CA ALA A 347 -7.97 -30.74 15.45
C ALA A 347 -7.53 -31.51 16.72
N ARG A 348 -6.84 -30.89 17.69
CA ARG A 348 -6.25 -31.55 18.87
C ARG A 348 -7.24 -32.32 19.74
N LYS A 349 -8.53 -32.04 19.67
CA LYS A 349 -9.60 -32.71 20.41
C LYS A 349 -10.91 -32.69 19.62
N PRO A 350 -11.83 -33.64 19.84
CA PRO A 350 -13.17 -33.58 19.31
C PRO A 350 -13.87 -32.27 19.67
N ARG A 351 -14.62 -31.70 18.75
CA ARG A 351 -15.39 -30.47 18.91
C ARG A 351 -16.89 -30.74 18.74
N SER A 352 -17.70 -29.95 19.42
CA SER A 352 -19.14 -29.89 19.21
C SER A 352 -19.58 -28.50 18.75
N TYR A 353 -20.80 -28.39 18.23
CA TYR A 353 -21.40 -27.13 17.85
C TYR A 353 -21.41 -26.08 18.98
N LYS A 354 -21.39 -26.54 20.27
CA LYS A 354 -21.31 -25.67 21.45
C LYS A 354 -19.94 -25.05 21.69
N ASP A 355 -18.90 -25.63 21.10
CA ASP A 355 -17.53 -25.09 21.16
C ASP A 355 -17.30 -23.96 20.14
N LEU A 356 -18.25 -23.70 19.24
CA LEU A 356 -18.16 -22.72 18.18
C LEU A 356 -19.05 -21.49 18.47
N PRO A 357 -18.59 -20.27 18.19
CA PRO A 357 -17.33 -19.93 17.52
C PRO A 357 -16.09 -20.13 18.39
N LEU A 358 -15.03 -20.73 17.82
CA LEU A 358 -13.72 -20.84 18.47
C LEU A 358 -12.78 -19.81 17.85
N ARG A 359 -12.34 -18.83 18.65
CA ARG A 359 -11.50 -17.72 18.19
C ARG A 359 -10.09 -17.89 18.73
N ILE A 360 -9.13 -18.21 17.86
CA ILE A 360 -7.71 -18.42 18.19
C ILE A 360 -6.92 -17.26 17.60
N ALA A 361 -6.13 -16.58 18.42
CA ALA A 361 -5.33 -15.42 18.01
C ALA A 361 -3.87 -15.58 18.42
N GLU A 362 -2.95 -15.03 17.63
CA GLU A 362 -1.55 -14.89 17.99
C GLU A 362 -0.92 -13.65 17.34
N PHE A 363 0.12 -13.12 17.97
CA PHE A 363 1.08 -12.25 17.30
C PHE A 363 2.14 -13.14 16.66
N GLY A 364 1.78 -13.73 15.53
CA GLY A 364 2.57 -14.77 14.88
C GLY A 364 3.65 -14.20 13.96
N THR A 365 4.89 -14.61 14.17
CA THR A 365 6.00 -14.26 13.27
C THR A 365 5.98 -15.17 12.07
N VAL A 366 5.95 -14.57 10.87
CA VAL A 366 5.97 -15.26 9.58
C VAL A 366 7.13 -14.78 8.71
N PHE A 367 7.48 -15.60 7.74
CA PHE A 367 8.67 -15.42 6.90
C PHE A 367 8.30 -15.55 5.43
N ARG A 368 8.67 -14.55 4.61
CA ARG A 368 8.45 -14.55 3.17
C ARG A 368 9.73 -14.13 2.44
N TYR A 369 10.09 -14.85 1.41
CA TYR A 369 11.27 -14.52 0.61
C TYR A 369 10.95 -13.42 -0.39
N GLU A 370 10.89 -12.19 0.08
CA GLU A 370 10.75 -11.01 -0.78
C GLU A 370 12.05 -10.77 -1.55
N LYS A 371 11.94 -10.44 -2.85
CA LYS A 371 13.11 -10.11 -3.67
C LYS A 371 13.81 -8.87 -3.15
N SER A 372 15.14 -8.83 -3.25
CA SER A 372 15.94 -7.73 -2.68
C SER A 372 15.56 -6.35 -3.22
N GLY A 373 15.12 -6.24 -4.47
CA GLY A 373 14.67 -4.98 -5.09
C GLY A 373 13.31 -4.48 -4.61
N GLU A 374 12.53 -5.33 -3.95
CA GLU A 374 11.20 -5.00 -3.44
C GLU A 374 11.21 -4.58 -1.98
N LEU A 375 12.31 -4.82 -1.25
CA LEU A 375 12.42 -4.50 0.16
C LEU A 375 12.40 -2.99 0.40
N HIS A 376 11.55 -2.54 1.34
CA HIS A 376 11.42 -1.12 1.63
C HIS A 376 11.12 -0.86 3.11
N GLY A 377 12.15 -0.53 3.89
CA GLY A 377 12.03 -0.24 5.33
C GLY A 377 11.21 -1.30 6.05
N LEU A 378 10.26 -0.88 6.90
CA LEU A 378 9.32 -1.79 7.57
C LEU A 378 8.08 -2.14 6.73
N THR A 379 7.82 -1.46 5.61
CA THR A 379 6.63 -1.72 4.79
C THR A 379 6.72 -3.01 3.99
N ARG A 380 7.94 -3.43 3.62
CA ARG A 380 8.18 -4.69 2.91
C ARG A 380 9.45 -5.37 3.41
N VAL A 381 9.28 -6.41 4.18
CA VAL A 381 10.32 -7.12 4.95
C VAL A 381 10.22 -8.63 4.73
N ARG A 382 11.26 -9.37 5.10
CA ARG A 382 11.30 -10.85 5.00
C ARG A 382 10.83 -11.58 6.24
N THR A 383 10.79 -10.90 7.38
CA THR A 383 10.18 -11.40 8.61
C THR A 383 9.30 -10.32 9.21
N PHE A 384 8.10 -10.66 9.59
CA PHE A 384 7.14 -9.75 10.20
C PHE A 384 6.19 -10.48 11.12
N THR A 385 5.56 -9.73 12.01
CA THR A 385 4.59 -10.25 12.96
C THR A 385 3.20 -9.83 12.56
N GLN A 386 2.33 -10.81 12.32
CA GLN A 386 0.90 -10.57 12.09
C GLN A 386 0.14 -10.62 13.42
N ASP A 387 -0.82 -9.73 13.56
CA ASP A 387 -1.86 -9.78 14.58
C ASP A 387 -2.99 -10.71 14.12
N ASP A 388 -2.63 -11.95 13.92
CA ASP A 388 -3.41 -12.94 13.20
C ASP A 388 -4.41 -13.67 14.10
N ALA A 389 -5.59 -13.94 13.58
CA ALA A 389 -6.51 -14.85 14.22
C ALA A 389 -7.32 -15.66 13.22
N HIS A 390 -7.73 -16.84 13.67
CA HIS A 390 -8.58 -17.76 12.93
C HIS A 390 -9.79 -18.09 13.79
N ILE A 391 -10.96 -17.81 13.23
CA ILE A 391 -12.25 -18.03 13.89
C ILE A 391 -12.90 -19.21 13.20
N PHE A 392 -13.07 -20.31 13.93
CA PHE A 392 -13.76 -21.48 13.44
C PHE A 392 -15.22 -21.38 13.83
N VAL A 393 -16.12 -21.44 12.85
CA VAL A 393 -17.53 -21.13 13.01
C VAL A 393 -18.41 -22.16 12.31
N ARG A 394 -19.67 -22.27 12.73
CA ARG A 394 -20.71 -22.90 11.90
C ARG A 394 -21.11 -21.96 10.76
N PRO A 395 -21.68 -22.50 9.64
CA PRO A 395 -22.16 -21.65 8.53
C PRO A 395 -23.10 -20.52 8.96
N ASP A 396 -24.01 -20.79 9.89
CA ASP A 396 -24.97 -19.81 10.42
C ASP A 396 -24.34 -18.68 11.27
N GLN A 397 -23.08 -18.83 11.70
CA GLN A 397 -22.33 -17.85 12.48
C GLN A 397 -21.42 -16.95 11.65
N VAL A 398 -21.17 -17.29 10.38
CA VAL A 398 -20.17 -16.59 9.53
C VAL A 398 -20.43 -15.09 9.49
N LYS A 399 -21.67 -14.68 9.20
CA LYS A 399 -22.04 -13.28 9.06
C LYS A 399 -21.79 -12.50 10.35
N ALA A 400 -22.31 -12.97 11.48
CA ALA A 400 -22.17 -12.29 12.78
C ALA A 400 -20.69 -12.14 13.20
N GLU A 401 -19.87 -13.19 12.96
CA GLU A 401 -18.45 -13.12 13.28
C GLU A 401 -17.69 -12.19 12.33
N PHE A 402 -18.06 -12.16 11.05
CA PHE A 402 -17.48 -11.23 10.09
C PHE A 402 -17.76 -9.76 10.46
N GLU A 403 -18.99 -9.46 10.87
CA GLU A 403 -19.40 -8.14 11.36
C GLU A 403 -18.65 -7.72 12.63
N ASN A 404 -18.47 -8.65 13.60
CA ASN A 404 -17.66 -8.41 14.78
C ASN A 404 -16.22 -8.01 14.44
N VAL A 405 -15.63 -8.63 13.41
CA VAL A 405 -14.28 -8.29 12.96
C VAL A 405 -14.23 -6.92 12.30
N ILE A 406 -15.25 -6.56 11.51
CA ILE A 406 -15.38 -5.19 10.95
C ILE A 406 -15.37 -4.16 12.08
N ASP A 407 -16.16 -4.38 13.13
CA ASP A 407 -16.23 -3.46 14.29
C ASP A 407 -14.86 -3.31 14.98
N ILE A 408 -14.13 -4.40 15.17
CA ILE A 408 -12.76 -4.35 15.71
C ILE A 408 -11.84 -3.52 14.86
N ILE A 409 -11.85 -3.69 13.53
CA ILE A 409 -11.00 -2.93 12.61
C ILE A 409 -11.37 -1.45 12.63
N GLN A 410 -12.67 -1.13 12.61
CA GLN A 410 -13.14 0.26 12.69
C GLN A 410 -12.73 0.93 14.01
N LYS A 411 -12.79 0.23 15.15
CA LYS A 411 -12.28 0.73 16.43
C LYS A 411 -10.77 1.00 16.37
N VAL A 412 -9.99 0.10 15.78
CA VAL A 412 -8.55 0.32 15.57
C VAL A 412 -8.33 1.61 14.76
N PHE A 413 -9.03 1.78 13.65
CA PHE A 413 -8.84 2.97 12.79
C PHE A 413 -9.26 4.26 13.50
N ALA A 414 -10.31 4.24 14.28
CA ALA A 414 -10.74 5.40 15.08
C ALA A 414 -9.68 5.83 16.11
N ILE A 415 -9.05 4.88 16.81
CA ILE A 415 -7.99 5.15 17.79
C ILE A 415 -6.79 5.84 17.16
N PHE A 416 -6.42 5.43 15.93
CA PHE A 416 -5.29 6.00 15.20
C PHE A 416 -5.67 7.17 14.27
N LYS A 417 -6.97 7.56 14.26
CA LYS A 417 -7.50 8.64 13.41
C LYS A 417 -7.26 8.39 11.91
N PHE A 418 -7.38 7.14 11.49
CA PHE A 418 -7.47 6.79 10.08
C PHE A 418 -8.91 7.00 9.60
N GLU A 419 -9.27 8.27 9.31
CA GLU A 419 -10.63 8.66 8.96
C GLU A 419 -10.98 8.39 7.49
N ASP A 420 -9.97 8.40 6.61
CA ASP A 420 -10.14 8.17 5.17
C ASP A 420 -9.64 6.78 4.81
N PHE A 421 -10.56 5.82 4.74
CA PHE A 421 -10.28 4.47 4.27
C PHE A 421 -11.32 4.01 3.26
N GLU A 422 -10.92 3.15 2.35
CA GLU A 422 -11.77 2.49 1.38
C GLU A 422 -11.84 0.99 1.70
N ALA A 423 -13.04 0.43 1.67
CA ALA A 423 -13.21 -1.02 1.75
C ALA A 423 -13.15 -1.62 0.33
N GLN A 424 -12.43 -2.73 0.17
CA GLN A 424 -12.27 -3.42 -1.10
C GLN A 424 -12.62 -4.89 -0.93
N ILE A 425 -13.64 -5.38 -1.66
CA ILE A 425 -13.96 -6.79 -1.75
C ILE A 425 -13.13 -7.39 -2.88
N SER A 426 -12.17 -8.23 -2.52
CA SER A 426 -11.30 -8.91 -3.47
C SER A 426 -11.91 -10.25 -3.84
N LEU A 427 -12.30 -10.37 -5.11
CA LEU A 427 -13.01 -11.51 -5.69
C LEU A 427 -12.05 -12.38 -6.51
N ARG A 428 -12.42 -13.64 -6.74
CA ARG A 428 -11.69 -14.50 -7.70
C ARG A 428 -11.92 -14.03 -9.13
N ASP A 429 -10.95 -14.28 -10.01
CA ASP A 429 -11.17 -14.21 -11.45
C ASP A 429 -11.79 -15.55 -11.93
N PRO A 430 -13.02 -15.55 -12.45
CA PRO A 430 -13.65 -16.78 -12.96
C PRO A 430 -12.90 -17.43 -14.15
N LYS A 431 -12.03 -16.68 -14.81
CA LYS A 431 -11.24 -17.16 -15.95
C LYS A 431 -9.95 -17.86 -15.53
N ASP A 432 -9.44 -17.60 -14.33
CA ASP A 432 -8.20 -18.18 -13.81
C ASP A 432 -8.50 -19.31 -12.83
N THR A 433 -8.90 -20.47 -13.37
CA THR A 433 -9.29 -21.64 -12.57
C THR A 433 -8.12 -22.36 -11.91
N GLU A 434 -6.89 -22.10 -12.34
CA GLU A 434 -5.69 -22.74 -11.77
C GLU A 434 -5.23 -22.08 -10.47
N LYS A 435 -5.50 -20.76 -10.31
CA LYS A 435 -5.09 -19.98 -9.14
C LYS A 435 -5.91 -20.32 -7.90
N TYR A 436 -7.17 -20.69 -8.05
CA TYR A 436 -8.13 -20.77 -6.95
C TYR A 436 -8.53 -22.20 -6.64
N ILE A 437 -8.65 -22.55 -5.34
CA ILE A 437 -9.11 -23.86 -4.86
C ILE A 437 -10.56 -23.79 -4.38
N GLY A 438 -11.28 -24.90 -4.44
CA GLY A 438 -12.68 -25.02 -4.04
C GLY A 438 -13.67 -25.00 -5.20
N SER A 439 -14.95 -25.29 -4.92
CA SER A 439 -16.01 -25.30 -5.93
C SER A 439 -16.58 -23.88 -6.18
N ASP A 440 -17.29 -23.73 -7.30
CA ASP A 440 -17.93 -22.46 -7.67
C ASP A 440 -19.00 -22.06 -6.65
N GLU A 441 -19.74 -23.02 -6.11
CA GLU A 441 -20.79 -22.79 -5.11
C GLU A 441 -20.20 -22.20 -3.82
N ILE A 442 -19.07 -22.77 -3.34
CA ILE A 442 -18.37 -22.28 -2.15
C ILE A 442 -17.89 -20.83 -2.35
N TRP A 443 -17.35 -20.54 -3.54
CA TRP A 443 -16.91 -19.19 -3.87
C TRP A 443 -18.06 -18.18 -3.91
N GLU A 444 -19.17 -18.57 -4.54
CA GLU A 444 -20.34 -17.69 -4.62
C GLU A 444 -20.94 -17.43 -3.24
N GLU A 445 -21.11 -18.45 -2.41
CA GLU A 445 -21.58 -18.31 -1.03
C GLU A 445 -20.68 -17.39 -0.21
N SER A 446 -19.36 -17.59 -0.28
CA SER A 446 -18.37 -16.78 0.44
C SER A 446 -18.40 -15.32 0.00
N GLN A 447 -18.42 -15.05 -1.31
CA GLN A 447 -18.45 -13.70 -1.87
C GLN A 447 -19.74 -12.96 -1.50
N ASN A 448 -20.89 -13.66 -1.52
CA ASN A 448 -22.17 -13.09 -1.15
C ASN A 448 -22.23 -12.77 0.35
N ALA A 449 -21.68 -13.60 1.22
CA ALA A 449 -21.61 -13.35 2.65
C ALA A 449 -20.82 -12.05 2.95
N ILE A 450 -19.70 -11.82 2.26
CA ILE A 450 -18.91 -10.58 2.42
C ILE A 450 -19.69 -9.37 1.92
N ARG A 451 -20.32 -9.45 0.74
CA ARG A 451 -21.16 -8.35 0.20
C ARG A 451 -22.27 -7.96 1.15
N GLU A 452 -22.95 -8.95 1.72
CA GLU A 452 -24.04 -8.72 2.67
C GLU A 452 -23.57 -8.06 3.95
N ALA A 453 -22.48 -8.54 4.54
CA ALA A 453 -21.89 -7.95 5.74
C ALA A 453 -21.45 -6.49 5.49
N CYS A 454 -20.81 -6.19 4.37
CA CYS A 454 -20.45 -4.82 4.01
C CYS A 454 -21.66 -3.91 3.89
N ARG A 455 -22.75 -4.38 3.24
CA ARG A 455 -23.97 -3.61 3.08
C ARG A 455 -24.63 -3.30 4.43
N GLU A 456 -24.69 -4.27 5.35
CA GLU A 456 -25.32 -4.08 6.68
C GLU A 456 -24.49 -3.17 7.57
N LYS A 457 -23.17 -3.20 7.45
CA LYS A 457 -22.27 -2.26 8.15
C LYS A 457 -22.14 -0.90 7.47
N GLY A 458 -22.88 -0.64 6.38
CA GLY A 458 -22.85 0.63 5.67
C GLY A 458 -21.50 0.94 5.01
N LEU A 459 -20.68 -0.09 4.74
CA LEU A 459 -19.40 0.06 4.05
C LEU A 459 -19.65 0.17 2.55
N ASN A 460 -19.23 1.28 1.95
CA ASN A 460 -19.18 1.41 0.49
C ASN A 460 -17.94 0.68 -0.03
N ALA A 461 -18.09 -0.62 -0.29
CA ALA A 461 -16.98 -1.47 -0.71
C ALA A 461 -16.90 -1.55 -2.24
N ARG A 462 -15.70 -1.31 -2.79
CA ARG A 462 -15.38 -1.52 -4.20
C ARG A 462 -15.05 -3.00 -4.43
N GLU A 463 -15.52 -3.57 -5.54
CA GLU A 463 -15.19 -4.94 -5.92
C GLU A 463 -13.99 -4.97 -6.89
N GLU A 464 -13.01 -5.83 -6.60
CA GLU A 464 -11.82 -6.06 -7.43
C GLU A 464 -11.70 -7.55 -7.78
N ILE A 465 -11.73 -7.83 -9.08
CA ILE A 465 -11.64 -9.19 -9.62
C ILE A 465 -10.17 -9.60 -9.75
N GLY A 466 -9.84 -10.83 -9.34
CA GLY A 466 -8.49 -11.37 -9.43
C GLY A 466 -7.61 -11.18 -8.19
N GLU A 467 -8.04 -10.36 -7.23
CA GLU A 467 -7.29 -10.00 -6.03
C GLU A 467 -7.56 -10.91 -4.81
N ALA A 468 -8.47 -11.87 -4.94
CA ALA A 468 -8.75 -12.84 -3.87
C ALA A 468 -7.54 -13.73 -3.54
N ALA A 469 -7.48 -14.21 -2.29
CA ALA A 469 -6.56 -15.27 -1.92
C ALA A 469 -6.92 -16.58 -2.66
N PHE A 470 -5.96 -17.48 -2.82
CA PHE A 470 -6.20 -18.73 -3.54
C PHE A 470 -7.26 -19.63 -2.88
N TYR A 471 -7.51 -19.45 -1.59
CA TYR A 471 -8.43 -20.24 -0.77
C TYR A 471 -9.76 -19.55 -0.45
N GLY A 472 -9.91 -18.26 -0.73
CA GLY A 472 -11.16 -17.55 -0.44
C GLY A 472 -11.13 -16.05 -0.74
N PRO A 473 -12.31 -15.43 -0.86
CA PRO A 473 -12.46 -14.00 -1.03
C PRO A 473 -12.08 -13.25 0.24
N LYS A 474 -11.77 -11.95 0.12
CA LYS A 474 -11.36 -11.12 1.23
C LYS A 474 -11.96 -9.72 1.18
N LEU A 475 -12.11 -9.13 2.36
CA LEU A 475 -12.38 -7.71 2.55
C LEU A 475 -11.09 -7.05 3.03
N ASP A 476 -10.53 -6.17 2.20
CA ASP A 476 -9.35 -5.39 2.51
C ASP A 476 -9.72 -3.96 2.85
N PHE A 477 -9.02 -3.38 3.82
CA PHE A 477 -9.18 -1.98 4.21
C PHE A 477 -7.97 -1.19 3.74
N MET A 478 -8.21 -0.32 2.75
CA MET A 478 -7.20 0.56 2.15
C MET A 478 -7.23 1.89 2.87
N VAL A 479 -6.30 2.09 3.79
CA VAL A 479 -6.18 3.33 4.58
C VAL A 479 -5.36 4.36 3.82
N LYS A 480 -5.82 5.61 3.81
CA LYS A 480 -5.02 6.73 3.32
C LYS A 480 -4.24 7.37 4.47
N ASP A 481 -2.96 7.54 4.29
CA ASP A 481 -2.13 8.29 5.24
C ASP A 481 -2.35 9.80 5.12
N ALA A 482 -1.73 10.58 6.00
CA ALA A 482 -1.88 12.05 6.05
C ALA A 482 -1.46 12.80 4.77
N ILE A 483 -0.84 12.12 3.80
CA ILE A 483 -0.44 12.65 2.50
C ILE A 483 -1.15 11.95 1.33
N GLY A 484 -2.22 11.18 1.62
CA GLY A 484 -3.10 10.57 0.63
C GLY A 484 -2.60 9.28 -0.02
N ARG A 485 -1.49 8.66 0.46
CA ARG A 485 -1.04 7.35 -0.04
C ARG A 485 -1.90 6.24 0.53
N LYS A 486 -2.30 5.30 -0.32
CA LYS A 486 -3.11 4.13 0.07
C LYS A 486 -2.23 2.99 0.60
N TRP A 487 -2.66 2.42 1.73
CA TRP A 487 -2.01 1.29 2.38
C TRP A 487 -3.02 0.23 2.75
N GLN A 488 -2.82 -0.99 2.29
CA GLN A 488 -3.60 -2.12 2.78
C GLN A 488 -3.14 -2.47 4.20
N LEU A 489 -4.03 -2.29 5.17
CA LEU A 489 -3.81 -2.63 6.58
C LEU A 489 -4.72 -3.79 6.99
N GLY A 490 -5.93 -3.52 7.45
CA GLY A 490 -6.85 -4.56 7.91
C GLY A 490 -7.33 -5.49 6.81
N THR A 491 -7.44 -6.78 7.12
CA THR A 491 -7.96 -7.81 6.20
C THR A 491 -8.83 -8.81 6.94
N ILE A 492 -9.94 -9.20 6.31
CA ILE A 492 -10.83 -10.30 6.74
C ILE A 492 -11.04 -11.22 5.55
N GLN A 493 -10.94 -12.54 5.77
CA GLN A 493 -11.10 -13.55 4.72
C GLN A 493 -12.01 -14.67 5.20
N VAL A 494 -12.89 -15.17 4.32
CA VAL A 494 -13.71 -16.34 4.59
C VAL A 494 -13.12 -17.54 3.85
N ASP A 495 -12.91 -18.63 4.55
CA ASP A 495 -12.21 -19.81 4.05
C ASP A 495 -12.99 -21.09 4.36
N TYR A 496 -13.49 -21.72 3.33
CA TYR A 496 -14.12 -23.04 3.37
C TYR A 496 -13.13 -24.16 2.99
N ASN A 497 -11.95 -23.83 2.49
CA ASN A 497 -11.01 -24.77 1.88
C ASN A 497 -10.06 -25.40 2.90
N LEU A 498 -9.39 -24.58 3.74
CA LEU A 498 -8.42 -25.10 4.71
C LEU A 498 -9.08 -26.07 5.71
N PRO A 499 -10.27 -25.81 6.28
CA PRO A 499 -10.92 -26.77 7.12
C PRO A 499 -11.15 -28.15 6.45
N GLN A 500 -11.51 -28.18 5.17
CA GLN A 500 -11.67 -29.43 4.42
C GLN A 500 -10.34 -30.14 4.19
N ARG A 501 -9.28 -29.41 3.82
CA ARG A 501 -7.94 -29.96 3.57
C ARG A 501 -7.31 -30.58 4.82
N PHE A 502 -7.61 -30.03 5.99
CA PHE A 502 -7.20 -30.54 7.29
C PHE A 502 -8.20 -31.54 7.90
N HIS A 503 -9.27 -31.87 7.18
CA HIS A 503 -10.32 -32.77 7.64
C HIS A 503 -10.87 -32.36 9.02
N LEU A 504 -11.05 -31.05 9.23
CA LEU A 504 -11.58 -30.53 10.49
C LEU A 504 -13.08 -30.83 10.59
N GLU A 505 -13.50 -31.34 11.75
CA GLU A 505 -14.88 -31.69 12.00
C GLU A 505 -15.37 -31.22 13.37
N TYR A 506 -16.65 -30.89 13.44
CA TYR A 506 -17.38 -30.78 14.69
C TYR A 506 -18.65 -31.62 14.67
N THR A 507 -19.13 -32.02 15.84
CA THR A 507 -20.41 -32.72 15.99
C THR A 507 -21.53 -31.68 16.05
N ALA A 508 -22.45 -31.71 15.11
CA ALA A 508 -23.62 -30.84 15.04
C ALA A 508 -24.69 -31.26 16.06
N GLU A 509 -25.77 -30.49 16.17
CA GLU A 509 -26.85 -30.74 17.15
C GLU A 509 -27.58 -32.06 16.89
N ASP A 510 -27.69 -32.45 15.62
CA ASP A 510 -28.25 -33.72 15.19
C ASP A 510 -27.28 -34.91 15.26
N ASN A 511 -26.11 -34.73 15.89
CA ASN A 511 -25.01 -35.68 15.97
C ASN A 511 -24.29 -36.00 14.65
N SER A 512 -24.60 -35.31 13.58
CA SER A 512 -23.85 -35.43 12.33
C SER A 512 -22.45 -34.77 12.44
N LYS A 513 -21.50 -35.23 11.59
CA LYS A 513 -20.19 -34.60 11.46
C LYS A 513 -20.25 -33.53 10.39
N GLN A 514 -19.82 -32.31 10.73
CA GLN A 514 -19.79 -31.20 9.80
C GLN A 514 -18.42 -30.51 9.83
N THR A 515 -18.03 -29.95 8.69
CA THR A 515 -16.81 -29.16 8.55
C THR A 515 -17.08 -27.70 8.96
N PRO A 516 -16.27 -27.10 9.83
CA PRO A 516 -16.43 -25.69 10.18
C PRO A 516 -16.02 -24.79 9.00
N VAL A 517 -16.51 -23.56 9.00
CA VAL A 517 -15.97 -22.46 8.18
C VAL A 517 -14.90 -21.76 8.98
N MET A 518 -13.86 -21.24 8.32
CA MET A 518 -12.79 -20.48 8.97
C MET A 518 -12.81 -19.04 8.50
N ILE A 519 -12.69 -18.11 9.43
CA ILE A 519 -12.50 -16.68 9.13
C ILE A 519 -11.11 -16.29 9.58
N HIS A 520 -10.31 -15.74 8.65
CA HIS A 520 -9.00 -15.15 8.94
C HIS A 520 -9.18 -13.67 9.16
N ARG A 521 -8.48 -13.10 10.15
CA ARG A 521 -8.47 -11.65 10.33
C ARG A 521 -7.14 -11.13 10.84
N ALA A 522 -6.75 -9.95 10.40
CA ALA A 522 -5.61 -9.22 10.89
C ALA A 522 -5.93 -7.70 10.85
N PRO A 523 -6.37 -7.07 11.98
CA PRO A 523 -6.70 -5.65 12.02
C PRO A 523 -5.54 -4.71 11.69
N PHE A 524 -4.33 -4.99 12.18
CA PHE A 524 -3.13 -4.24 11.80
C PHE A 524 -2.50 -4.78 10.50
N GLY A 525 -2.72 -6.05 10.18
CA GLY A 525 -2.07 -6.80 9.12
C GLY A 525 -0.68 -7.27 9.53
N SER A 526 0.30 -6.39 9.50
CA SER A 526 1.66 -6.62 9.99
C SER A 526 2.06 -5.48 10.91
N LEU A 527 2.59 -5.79 12.09
CA LEU A 527 3.05 -4.78 13.06
C LEU A 527 4.15 -3.89 12.44
N GLU A 528 4.99 -4.45 11.59
CA GLU A 528 6.06 -3.74 10.89
C GLU A 528 5.46 -2.71 9.93
N ARG A 529 4.59 -3.13 9.01
CA ARG A 529 3.93 -2.24 8.04
C ARG A 529 3.05 -1.22 8.75
N PHE A 530 2.25 -1.65 9.70
CA PHE A 530 1.39 -0.75 10.47
C PHE A 530 2.19 0.33 11.18
N THR A 531 3.32 -0.03 11.82
CA THR A 531 4.21 0.94 12.48
C THR A 531 4.81 1.91 11.47
N ALA A 532 5.24 1.43 10.28
CA ALA A 532 5.74 2.32 9.23
C ALA A 532 4.69 3.34 8.80
N VAL A 533 3.47 2.86 8.49
CA VAL A 533 2.35 3.73 8.08
C VAL A 533 2.01 4.72 9.20
N LEU A 534 1.97 4.26 10.45
CA LEU A 534 1.70 5.12 11.60
C LEU A 534 2.77 6.21 11.82
N ILE A 535 4.05 5.86 11.66
CA ILE A 535 5.14 6.84 11.72
C ILE A 535 4.94 7.91 10.64
N GLU A 536 4.64 7.51 9.42
CA GLU A 536 4.45 8.44 8.29
C GLU A 536 3.15 9.25 8.42
N HIS A 537 2.07 8.64 8.90
CA HIS A 537 0.80 9.31 9.16
C HIS A 537 0.94 10.41 10.21
N THR A 538 1.59 10.11 11.32
CA THR A 538 1.78 11.04 12.45
C THR A 538 3.04 11.90 12.35
N ALA A 539 3.88 11.69 11.33
CA ALA A 539 5.25 12.26 11.28
C ALA A 539 6.08 11.93 12.53
N GLY A 540 5.81 10.78 13.18
CA GLY A 540 6.43 10.35 14.43
C GLY A 540 5.85 10.99 15.70
N HIS A 541 4.84 11.85 15.59
CA HIS A 541 4.12 12.42 16.74
C HIS A 541 2.99 11.46 17.17
N PHE A 542 3.36 10.38 17.82
CA PHE A 542 2.41 9.38 18.28
C PHE A 542 1.44 9.92 19.32
N PRO A 543 0.23 9.34 19.46
CA PRO A 543 -0.62 9.55 20.62
C PRO A 543 0.15 9.30 21.92
N LEU A 544 -0.12 10.07 22.97
CA LEU A 544 0.65 10.04 24.21
C LEU A 544 0.68 8.66 24.87
N TRP A 545 -0.43 7.92 24.81
CA TRP A 545 -0.53 6.54 25.31
C TRP A 545 0.46 5.59 24.62
N LEU A 546 0.76 5.82 23.34
CA LEU A 546 1.61 4.95 22.52
C LEU A 546 3.09 5.38 22.55
N THR A 547 3.35 6.68 22.75
CA THR A 547 4.70 7.24 22.70
C THR A 547 5.65 6.52 23.68
N PRO A 548 6.81 6.01 23.22
CA PRO A 548 7.76 5.31 24.09
C PRO A 548 8.26 6.18 25.26
N ASP A 549 8.76 7.37 24.93
CA ASP A 549 9.23 8.36 25.89
C ASP A 549 8.21 9.50 25.95
N GLN A 550 7.36 9.53 26.97
CA GLN A 550 6.36 10.60 27.13
C GLN A 550 6.98 11.89 27.64
N VAL A 551 8.04 11.77 28.45
CA VAL A 551 8.64 12.90 29.17
C VAL A 551 10.16 12.80 29.14
N ALA A 552 10.84 13.89 28.78
CA ALA A 552 12.26 14.10 29.00
C ALA A 552 12.47 15.06 30.13
N ILE A 553 13.19 14.67 31.19
CA ILE A 553 13.55 15.51 32.32
C ILE A 553 14.94 16.10 32.02
N LEU A 554 15.04 17.40 31.96
CA LEU A 554 16.21 18.16 31.50
C LEU A 554 16.82 18.98 32.63
N PRO A 555 17.73 18.40 33.43
CA PRO A 555 18.45 19.19 34.43
C PRO A 555 19.36 20.22 33.73
N ILE A 556 19.33 21.49 34.23
CA ILE A 556 20.13 22.59 33.67
C ILE A 556 21.61 22.46 34.06
N SER A 557 21.93 21.68 35.11
CA SER A 557 23.25 21.38 35.61
C SER A 557 23.24 20.04 36.33
N GLU A 558 24.39 19.37 36.41
CA GLU A 558 24.60 18.11 37.12
C GLU A 558 24.15 18.18 38.62
N LYS A 559 24.15 19.35 39.22
CA LYS A 559 23.66 19.58 40.57
C LYS A 559 22.22 19.13 40.78
N TYR A 560 21.41 19.10 39.73
CA TYR A 560 19.97 18.77 39.79
C TYR A 560 19.66 17.36 39.29
N ASN A 561 20.68 16.55 39.01
CA ASN A 561 20.49 15.18 38.55
C ASN A 561 19.77 14.32 39.58
N ASP A 562 20.06 14.49 40.87
CA ASP A 562 19.38 13.74 41.95
C ASP A 562 17.88 14.08 42.00
N TYR A 563 17.54 15.36 41.81
CA TYR A 563 16.15 15.79 41.74
C TYR A 563 15.46 15.24 40.46
N ALA A 564 16.13 15.31 39.33
CA ALA A 564 15.63 14.75 38.08
C ALA A 564 15.37 13.24 38.20
N GLU A 565 16.26 12.51 38.85
CA GLU A 565 16.10 11.07 39.08
C GLU A 565 14.97 10.75 40.09
N LYS A 566 14.74 11.61 41.08
CA LYS A 566 13.59 11.55 42.00
C LYS A 566 12.28 11.69 41.20
N LEU A 567 12.21 12.67 40.29
CA LEU A 567 11.06 12.89 39.40
C LEU A 567 10.83 11.66 38.51
N ARG A 568 11.88 11.13 37.85
CA ARG A 568 11.79 9.94 37.02
C ARG A 568 11.18 8.76 37.77
N LYS A 569 11.69 8.48 38.99
CA LYS A 569 11.17 7.38 39.82
C LYS A 569 9.72 7.63 40.26
N TYR A 570 9.33 8.87 40.51
CA TYR A 570 7.96 9.23 40.84
C TYR A 570 7.03 8.98 39.63
N PHE A 571 7.42 9.44 38.44
CA PHE A 571 6.65 9.26 37.21
C PHE A 571 6.50 7.78 36.84
N ASP A 572 7.56 6.99 36.96
CA ASP A 572 7.53 5.56 36.67
C ASP A 572 6.48 4.82 37.56
N ARG A 573 6.42 5.15 38.86
CA ARG A 573 5.40 4.62 39.77
C ARG A 573 3.98 5.08 39.46
N ASN A 574 3.82 6.16 38.74
CA ASN A 574 2.53 6.73 38.34
C ASN A 574 2.22 6.50 36.85
N ASN A 575 2.82 5.47 36.24
CA ASN A 575 2.60 5.06 34.86
C ASN A 575 2.95 6.12 33.79
N VAL A 576 3.85 7.07 34.11
CA VAL A 576 4.36 8.06 33.18
C VAL A 576 5.78 7.67 32.78
N ARG A 577 6.00 7.44 31.49
CA ARG A 577 7.30 7.02 30.95
C ARG A 577 8.21 8.21 30.77
N ALA A 578 9.16 8.36 31.68
CA ALA A 578 10.09 9.47 31.72
C ALA A 578 11.54 8.98 31.73
N TYR A 579 12.41 9.76 31.15
CA TYR A 579 13.85 9.58 31.29
C TYR A 579 14.56 10.89 31.61
N VAL A 580 15.76 10.80 32.17
CA VAL A 580 16.61 11.96 32.47
C VAL A 580 17.64 12.15 31.37
N ASP A 581 17.70 13.32 30.79
CA ASP A 581 18.79 13.73 29.90
C ASP A 581 19.91 14.40 30.74
N ASP A 582 20.73 13.55 31.34
CA ASP A 582 21.83 13.97 32.26
C ASP A 582 23.13 14.36 31.55
N ARG A 583 23.10 14.40 30.20
CA ARG A 583 24.28 14.80 29.43
C ARG A 583 24.80 16.17 29.84
N ASN A 584 26.12 16.32 29.87
CA ASN A 584 26.76 17.61 30.14
C ASN A 584 26.69 18.51 28.90
N GLU A 585 25.49 19.02 28.60
CA GLU A 585 25.18 19.85 27.44
C GLU A 585 24.34 21.06 27.87
N LYS A 586 24.41 22.14 27.09
CA LYS A 586 23.56 23.31 27.28
C LYS A 586 22.08 22.94 27.15
N ILE A 587 21.23 23.51 28.02
CA ILE A 587 19.79 23.25 28.05
C ILE A 587 19.12 23.41 26.67
N GLY A 588 19.50 24.45 25.92
CA GLY A 588 18.97 24.68 24.57
C GLY A 588 19.28 23.54 23.60
N ARG A 589 20.43 22.84 23.73
CA ARG A 589 20.78 21.69 22.95
C ARG A 589 19.97 20.47 23.40
N LYS A 590 19.81 20.22 24.70
CA LYS A 590 18.96 19.17 25.23
C LYS A 590 17.52 19.31 24.73
N ILE A 591 16.96 20.54 24.79
CA ILE A 591 15.61 20.81 24.24
C ILE A 591 15.55 20.48 22.77
N ARG A 592 16.47 20.98 21.94
CA ARG A 592 16.50 20.72 20.50
C ARG A 592 16.58 19.23 20.18
N ASP A 593 17.46 18.50 20.85
CA ASP A 593 17.65 17.07 20.62
C ASP A 593 16.38 16.27 20.98
N ASN A 594 15.67 16.67 22.04
CA ASN A 594 14.41 16.06 22.45
C ASN A 594 13.23 16.46 21.55
N GLU A 595 13.22 17.65 20.99
CA GLU A 595 12.30 18.07 19.93
C GLU A 595 12.46 17.18 18.69
N LEU A 596 13.71 16.91 18.27
CA LEU A 596 13.99 16.01 17.14
C LEU A 596 13.57 14.57 17.40
N LYS A 597 13.63 14.11 18.65
CA LYS A 597 13.15 12.78 19.08
C LYS A 597 11.63 12.74 19.28
N ARG A 598 10.93 13.85 19.06
CA ARG A 598 9.48 13.99 19.19
C ARG A 598 8.94 13.61 20.57
N VAL A 599 9.70 13.94 21.61
CA VAL A 599 9.27 13.73 22.99
C VAL A 599 8.16 14.73 23.32
N PRO A 600 6.95 14.30 23.71
CA PRO A 600 5.81 15.19 23.89
C PRO A 600 5.98 16.25 24.96
N TYR A 601 6.59 15.88 26.07
CA TYR A 601 6.81 16.77 27.20
C TYR A 601 8.28 16.83 27.61
N MET A 602 8.77 18.04 27.84
CA MET A 602 10.10 18.28 28.40
C MET A 602 9.93 19.02 29.73
N LEU A 603 10.57 18.52 30.77
CA LEU A 603 10.57 19.13 32.09
C LEU A 603 11.97 19.74 32.36
N VAL A 604 12.07 21.05 32.30
CA VAL A 604 13.30 21.74 32.65
C VAL A 604 13.36 21.89 34.18
N VAL A 605 14.45 21.44 34.76
CA VAL A 605 14.63 21.48 36.23
C VAL A 605 15.94 22.17 36.61
N GLY A 606 15.81 23.14 37.46
CA GLY A 606 16.90 23.94 37.98
C GLY A 606 16.79 24.09 39.50
N GLU A 607 17.44 25.13 40.05
CA GLU A 607 17.47 25.40 41.49
C GLU A 607 16.07 25.60 42.05
N LYS A 608 15.29 26.46 41.41
CA LYS A 608 13.94 26.79 41.87
C LYS A 608 13.02 25.57 41.90
N GLU A 609 13.03 24.79 40.82
CA GLU A 609 12.22 23.57 40.73
C GLU A 609 12.64 22.56 41.79
N ALA A 610 13.95 22.41 42.05
CA ALA A 610 14.45 21.45 43.04
C ALA A 610 14.14 21.89 44.48
N GLU A 611 14.18 23.18 44.79
CA GLU A 611 13.86 23.75 46.14
C GLU A 611 12.35 23.71 46.40
N ASP A 612 11.53 24.12 45.44
CA ASP A 612 10.06 24.22 45.56
C ASP A 612 9.32 22.92 45.31
N GLY A 613 10.01 21.88 44.81
CA GLY A 613 9.40 20.58 44.47
C GLY A 613 8.53 20.64 43.22
N LEU A 614 8.85 21.55 42.28
CA LEU A 614 8.08 21.83 41.07
C LEU A 614 8.75 21.26 39.82
N VAL A 615 8.03 21.31 38.70
CA VAL A 615 8.51 21.03 37.34
C VAL A 615 8.11 22.15 36.41
N SER A 616 9.05 22.62 35.58
CA SER A 616 8.77 23.56 34.48
C SER A 616 8.56 22.80 33.19
N MET A 617 7.28 22.55 32.89
CA MET A 617 6.84 21.80 31.71
C MET A 617 6.90 22.66 30.45
N ARG A 618 7.37 22.04 29.37
CA ARG A 618 7.31 22.53 27.99
C ARG A 618 6.74 21.46 27.10
N LYS A 619 5.67 21.74 26.36
CA LYS A 619 5.12 20.86 25.33
C LYS A 619 5.94 21.01 24.05
N GLN A 620 6.14 19.89 23.31
CA GLN A 620 6.89 19.86 22.06
C GLN A 620 6.33 20.86 21.03
N GLY A 621 7.18 21.31 20.10
CA GLY A 621 6.81 22.22 19.02
C GLY A 621 6.63 23.68 19.47
N GLY A 622 7.19 24.07 20.60
CA GLY A 622 7.03 25.45 21.16
C GLY A 622 5.63 25.68 21.73
N GLY A 623 4.91 24.60 22.06
CA GLY A 623 3.58 24.66 22.65
C GLY A 623 3.53 25.23 24.07
N GLU A 624 2.51 24.82 24.81
CA GLU A 624 2.25 25.27 26.19
C GLU A 624 3.45 25.13 27.11
N GLN A 625 3.65 26.15 27.97
CA GLN A 625 4.62 26.12 29.06
C GLN A 625 3.90 26.42 30.38
N ALA A 626 4.18 25.62 31.41
CA ALA A 626 3.58 25.79 32.72
C ALA A 626 4.51 25.27 33.81
N THR A 627 4.37 25.82 35.03
CA THR A 627 5.06 25.31 36.22
C THR A 627 4.01 24.72 37.15
N MET A 628 4.26 23.51 37.64
CA MET A 628 3.31 22.74 38.46
C MET A 628 4.04 21.75 39.35
N THR A 629 3.32 21.11 40.25
CA THR A 629 3.88 19.99 41.04
C THR A 629 4.06 18.73 40.21
N MET A 630 4.87 17.79 40.66
CA MET A 630 5.04 16.51 39.98
C MET A 630 3.74 15.69 39.98
N GLU A 631 2.90 15.85 41.01
CA GLU A 631 1.59 15.21 41.12
C GLU A 631 0.61 15.72 40.07
N GLU A 632 0.50 17.06 39.95
CA GLU A 632 -0.37 17.69 38.94
C GLU A 632 0.05 17.28 37.51
N PHE A 633 1.37 17.26 37.28
CA PHE A 633 1.89 16.86 35.98
C PHE A 633 1.57 15.37 35.65
N ALA A 634 1.78 14.45 36.61
CA ALA A 634 1.45 13.05 36.43
C ALA A 634 -0.04 12.83 36.18
N GLN A 635 -0.90 13.53 36.93
CA GLN A 635 -2.35 13.49 36.73
C GLN A 635 -2.75 13.99 35.34
N ARG A 636 -2.14 15.09 34.88
CA ARG A 636 -2.37 15.63 33.55
C ARG A 636 -2.02 14.64 32.43
N VAL A 637 -0.84 14.03 32.49
CA VAL A 637 -0.39 13.04 31.51
C VAL A 637 -1.35 11.83 31.48
N ASN A 638 -1.72 11.32 32.66
CA ASN A 638 -2.63 10.19 32.75
C ASN A 638 -4.05 10.52 32.27
N ALA A 639 -4.54 11.73 32.52
CA ALA A 639 -5.83 12.20 32.02
C ALA A 639 -5.83 12.30 30.47
N GLU A 640 -4.76 12.82 29.87
CA GLU A 640 -4.60 12.88 28.41
C GLU A 640 -4.56 11.45 27.81
N VAL A 641 -3.84 10.51 28.44
CA VAL A 641 -3.79 9.12 28.03
C VAL A 641 -5.19 8.46 28.11
N ALA A 642 -5.92 8.67 29.20
CA ALA A 642 -7.27 8.12 29.39
C ALA A 642 -8.25 8.64 28.32
N GLU A 643 -8.22 9.95 28.05
CA GLU A 643 -9.08 10.55 27.01
C GLU A 643 -8.79 9.99 25.61
N GLN A 644 -7.49 9.76 25.30
CA GLN A 644 -7.10 9.17 24.01
C GLN A 644 -7.55 7.70 23.84
N LEU A 645 -7.74 7.00 24.94
CA LEU A 645 -8.16 5.58 24.96
C LEU A 645 -9.67 5.39 25.27
N LYS A 646 -10.42 6.47 25.37
CA LYS A 646 -11.85 6.42 25.73
C LYS A 646 -12.69 5.56 24.77
N VAL A 647 -12.28 5.46 23.51
CA VAL A 647 -12.95 4.57 22.51
C VAL A 647 -12.93 3.09 22.94
N LEU A 648 -12.07 2.69 23.89
CA LEU A 648 -12.07 1.33 24.42
C LEU A 648 -13.21 1.07 25.42
N GLU A 649 -13.84 2.11 25.95
CA GLU A 649 -14.91 2.00 26.95
C GLU A 649 -16.30 1.86 26.30
N ASP A 650 -16.42 2.26 25.02
CA ASP A 650 -17.62 2.15 24.17
C ASP A 650 -17.63 0.81 23.39
#